data_054cdd4757a636ce13275f3bfebb9388
#
_entry.id   054cdd4757a636ce13275f3bfebb9388
#
_cell.length_a   1.000
_cell.length_b   1.000
_cell.length_c   1.000
_cell.angle_alpha   90.00
_cell.angle_beta   90.00
_cell.angle_gamma   90.00
#
_symmetry.space_group_name_H-M   'P 1'
#
loop_
_entity.id
_entity.type
_entity.pdbx_description
1 polymer ?
#
loop_
_entity_poly.entity_id
_entity_poly.type
_entity_poly.pdbx_seq_one_letter_code
_entity_poly.pdbx_strand_id
1 'polypeptide(L)'
;MNLTVAANTSTSKRSGIVTVHAVDQEGEPIVRNLTVIQSGEGSFLDLLVNEAELVSSGDTLKLPTNSSKPITVKSSSDWCVAEVDGRDVVIKAGFNMVEDRTAYVTVMVEDGGEIEVQKVIKVHQKKGVVVFEFNKPVVTLSYDANTSYVQLSSTGEWVLNNQVGLDIPKWLTVSPTSGSGDALITLKAKANNFMKDRTTQLSFTNKLSGQSIALEVVQSGNPNGIEGYKYLGMGYDAAGEYASDGSVRAMMVDIDKLEDDELIADPLSLNTTNERYIYGKTYEEYQSNLSQTANISARFKAFSLSVSNSFSAQTLSSQENEFASFRSITQKRSIKFLNSVTAETMKNYLLDNVKSDINSSSVSPETLFAKYGTHLLTGFILGGSLDFSMSADVSSMSSAVEWSVAASGGFKVLSKGASASVEVDSYNAMKRESSNFESSLKARGGESQYTSQNPNVSESTYTSWLSSLENQNKWVMIDYDGTQMIPIWELADDASRQTEIQNAAKTYLEQPIVSKVTTHRYLKLTLTKIGYMSDDAGGTAELKDIKVWANLDGKGEYQMVTPFNIDVDDNASAYPSTGKWGTVNKGPFTVGSTNISMYKSHVVNLRAYLKEDDTTSPDEYAGNLQLIYEPGTGKWSVNGNVVDNGGEFVLSFGSGPSAQMLFTLNWTEN
;
A
#
# COMPACT_ATOMS: atom_id res chain seq x y z
N MET A 1 9.65 -17.91 77.84
CA MET A 1 8.86 -17.89 79.07
C MET A 1 7.59 -18.71 78.81
N ASN A 2 7.37 -19.78 79.60
CA ASN A 2 6.11 -20.56 79.45
C ASN A 2 5.17 -20.14 80.58
N LEU A 3 3.97 -19.76 80.26
CA LEU A 3 2.92 -19.44 81.20
C LEU A 3 1.94 -20.61 81.28
N THR A 4 1.73 -21.16 82.44
CA THR A 4 0.76 -22.22 82.71
C THR A 4 -0.34 -21.58 83.58
N VAL A 5 -1.58 -21.67 83.14
CA VAL A 5 -2.73 -21.10 83.82
C VAL A 5 -3.71 -22.23 84.13
N ALA A 6 -4.18 -22.35 85.39
CA ALA A 6 -5.18 -23.33 85.78
C ALA A 6 -6.51 -23.06 85.04
N ALA A 7 -7.30 -24.12 84.81
CA ALA A 7 -8.60 -24.01 84.12
C ALA A 7 -9.47 -22.94 84.84
N ASN A 8 -10.18 -22.10 84.05
CA ASN A 8 -11.19 -21.21 84.57
C ASN A 8 -12.53 -21.89 84.51
N THR A 9 -13.01 -22.39 85.61
CA THR A 9 -14.30 -23.06 85.75
C THR A 9 -15.48 -22.11 85.94
N SER A 10 -15.22 -20.79 85.94
CA SER A 10 -16.25 -19.75 85.98
C SER A 10 -16.77 -19.41 84.57
N THR A 11 -18.02 -19.12 84.42
CA THR A 11 -18.60 -18.60 83.17
C THR A 11 -18.11 -17.20 82.81
N SER A 12 -17.45 -16.49 83.75
CA SER A 12 -16.89 -15.17 83.53
C SER A 12 -15.39 -15.25 83.19
N LYS A 13 -14.92 -14.40 82.28
CA LYS A 13 -13.48 -14.24 82.01
C LYS A 13 -12.76 -13.72 83.24
N ARG A 14 -11.53 -14.21 83.43
CA ARG A 14 -10.60 -13.67 84.45
C ARG A 14 -9.34 -13.14 83.81
N SER A 15 -8.75 -12.14 84.44
CA SER A 15 -7.49 -11.56 83.98
C SER A 15 -6.49 -11.49 85.10
N GLY A 16 -5.24 -11.61 84.74
CA GLY A 16 -4.08 -11.43 85.59
C GLY A 16 -2.98 -10.70 84.87
N ILE A 17 -2.15 -10.01 85.63
CA ILE A 17 -0.99 -9.31 85.06
C ILE A 17 0.27 -10.11 85.47
N VAL A 18 1.07 -10.49 84.48
CA VAL A 18 2.40 -11.04 84.67
C VAL A 18 3.39 -9.93 84.37
N THR A 19 4.10 -9.49 85.43
CA THR A 19 5.16 -8.48 85.29
C THR A 19 6.47 -9.21 85.01
N VAL A 20 7.08 -8.88 83.88
CA VAL A 20 8.39 -9.41 83.47
C VAL A 20 9.41 -8.33 83.73
N HIS A 21 10.39 -8.69 84.56
CA HIS A 21 11.52 -7.84 84.85
C HIS A 21 12.74 -8.37 84.05
N ALA A 22 13.42 -7.51 83.38
CA ALA A 22 14.64 -7.74 82.65
C ALA A 22 15.58 -6.54 82.87
N VAL A 23 16.85 -6.70 82.53
CA VAL A 23 17.77 -5.57 82.44
C VAL A 23 18.22 -5.42 80.98
N ASP A 24 18.44 -4.18 80.59
CA ASP A 24 18.98 -3.89 79.24
C ASP A 24 20.51 -4.19 79.21
N GLN A 25 21.13 -3.90 78.04
CA GLN A 25 22.57 -4.10 77.89
C GLN A 25 23.44 -3.19 78.75
N GLU A 26 22.86 -2.13 79.30
CA GLU A 26 23.49 -1.11 80.17
C GLU A 26 23.19 -1.35 81.61
N GLY A 27 22.44 -2.41 81.95
CA GLY A 27 22.12 -2.82 83.33
C GLY A 27 20.90 -2.14 83.94
N GLU A 28 20.16 -1.33 83.16
CA GLU A 28 18.98 -0.65 83.65
C GLU A 28 17.73 -1.56 83.61
N PRO A 29 16.88 -1.47 84.66
CA PRO A 29 15.71 -2.35 84.76
C PRO A 29 14.64 -2.06 83.77
N ILE A 30 14.26 -3.03 82.96
CA ILE A 30 13.10 -3.03 82.04
C ILE A 30 11.98 -3.82 82.71
N VAL A 31 10.85 -3.13 82.92
CA VAL A 31 9.63 -3.78 83.43
C VAL A 31 8.58 -3.78 82.32
N ARG A 32 8.01 -4.93 82.01
CA ARG A 32 6.92 -5.09 81.05
C ARG A 32 5.77 -5.87 81.70
N ASN A 33 4.58 -5.37 81.58
CA ASN A 33 3.38 -6.04 82.03
C ASN A 33 2.72 -6.78 80.88
N LEU A 34 2.49 -8.07 81.01
CA LEU A 34 1.71 -8.88 80.12
C LEU A 34 0.36 -9.17 80.78
N THR A 35 -0.71 -8.66 80.27
CA THR A 35 -2.07 -9.01 80.72
C THR A 35 -2.46 -10.34 80.14
N VAL A 36 -2.70 -11.33 80.98
CA VAL A 36 -3.21 -12.64 80.61
C VAL A 36 -4.71 -12.67 80.92
N ILE A 37 -5.49 -12.90 79.88
CA ILE A 37 -6.94 -13.02 79.99
C ILE A 37 -7.31 -14.47 79.72
N GLN A 38 -8.08 -15.07 80.61
CA GLN A 38 -8.62 -16.41 80.43
C GLN A 38 -10.16 -16.34 80.42
N SER A 39 -10.74 -16.85 79.35
CA SER A 39 -12.21 -16.92 79.22
C SER A 39 -12.79 -17.90 80.25
N GLY A 40 -14.04 -17.74 80.58
CA GLY A 40 -14.83 -18.67 81.42
C GLY A 40 -15.25 -19.94 80.66
N GLU A 41 -15.96 -20.84 81.34
CA GLU A 41 -16.56 -22.04 80.74
C GLU A 41 -17.71 -21.65 79.80
N GLY A 42 -17.43 -21.22 78.59
CA GLY A 42 -18.36 -20.79 77.56
C GLY A 42 -17.70 -20.62 76.20
N SER A 43 -18.49 -20.46 75.17
CA SER A 43 -17.96 -20.20 73.85
C SER A 43 -17.26 -18.87 73.77
N PHE A 44 -16.05 -18.83 73.26
CA PHE A 44 -15.33 -17.60 73.02
C PHE A 44 -14.70 -17.58 71.64
N LEU A 45 -14.51 -16.37 71.16
CA LEU A 45 -13.81 -16.06 69.90
C LEU A 45 -12.98 -14.79 70.08
N ASP A 46 -11.66 -14.92 69.88
CA ASP A 46 -10.78 -13.77 69.84
C ASP A 46 -10.12 -13.64 68.47
N LEU A 47 -10.27 -12.46 67.91
CA LEU A 47 -9.54 -12.09 66.70
C LEU A 47 -8.28 -11.34 67.10
N LEU A 48 -7.13 -11.78 66.61
CA LEU A 48 -5.87 -11.08 66.83
C LEU A 48 -5.77 -9.82 65.96
N VAL A 49 -6.55 -9.81 64.86
CA VAL A 49 -6.64 -8.69 63.91
C VAL A 49 -8.13 -8.45 63.62
N ASN A 50 -8.59 -7.24 63.76
CA ASN A 50 -9.98 -6.82 63.44
C ASN A 50 -10.08 -5.89 62.23
N GLU A 51 -8.95 -5.45 61.67
CA GLU A 51 -8.86 -4.73 60.42
C GLU A 51 -7.70 -5.31 59.59
N ALA A 52 -7.91 -5.46 58.29
CA ALA A 52 -6.94 -5.98 57.34
C ALA A 52 -6.90 -5.11 56.09
N GLU A 53 -5.73 -4.83 55.58
CA GLU A 53 -5.49 -4.18 54.31
C GLU A 53 -4.97 -5.19 53.30
N LEU A 54 -5.61 -5.24 52.12
CA LEU A 54 -5.19 -6.03 50.98
C LEU A 54 -4.55 -5.12 49.94
N VAL A 55 -3.48 -5.61 49.30
CA VAL A 55 -2.88 -4.87 48.19
C VAL A 55 -3.81 -4.82 46.98
N SER A 56 -3.72 -3.75 46.21
CA SER A 56 -4.61 -3.53 45.07
C SER A 56 -4.49 -4.60 43.98
N SER A 57 -3.35 -5.23 43.82
CA SER A 57 -3.09 -6.31 42.84
C SER A 57 -3.76 -7.65 43.19
N GLY A 58 -4.37 -7.73 44.34
CA GLY A 58 -4.90 -8.95 44.93
C GLY A 58 -3.91 -9.55 45.96
N ASP A 59 -4.49 -10.22 46.95
CA ASP A 59 -3.71 -10.83 48.05
C ASP A 59 -4.47 -11.99 48.67
N THR A 60 -3.73 -12.77 49.47
CA THR A 60 -4.27 -13.79 50.34
C THR A 60 -3.69 -13.59 51.75
N LEU A 61 -4.54 -13.17 52.65
CA LEU A 61 -4.16 -12.99 54.06
C LEU A 61 -4.61 -14.17 54.89
N LYS A 62 -3.75 -14.66 55.75
CA LYS A 62 -4.08 -15.68 56.74
C LYS A 62 -4.03 -15.04 58.13
N LEU A 63 -5.22 -14.93 58.76
CA LEU A 63 -5.42 -14.24 60.01
C LEU A 63 -5.72 -15.25 61.14
N PRO A 64 -4.86 -15.42 62.10
CA PRO A 64 -5.03 -16.39 63.17
C PRO A 64 -6.15 -15.92 64.13
N THR A 65 -6.93 -16.89 64.56
CA THR A 65 -7.95 -16.69 65.60
C THR A 65 -7.74 -17.60 66.76
N ASN A 66 -8.33 -17.22 67.92
CA ASN A 66 -8.39 -18.10 69.08
C ASN A 66 -9.85 -18.31 69.44
N SER A 67 -10.32 -19.56 69.45
CA SER A 67 -11.74 -19.88 69.64
C SER A 67 -11.90 -21.18 70.41
N SER A 68 -13.00 -21.23 71.17
CA SER A 68 -13.37 -22.43 71.97
C SER A 68 -13.84 -23.62 71.12
N LYS A 69 -14.41 -23.36 69.94
CA LYS A 69 -14.98 -24.33 68.99
C LYS A 69 -14.53 -23.96 67.58
N PRO A 70 -14.77 -24.87 66.58
CA PRO A 70 -14.55 -24.51 65.18
C PRO A 70 -15.27 -23.26 64.79
N ILE A 71 -14.64 -22.47 63.89
CA ILE A 71 -15.22 -21.20 63.38
C ILE A 71 -15.84 -21.40 62.01
N THR A 72 -16.83 -20.56 61.72
CA THR A 72 -17.37 -20.37 60.36
C THR A 72 -17.18 -18.88 59.97
N VAL A 73 -17.12 -18.61 58.67
CA VAL A 73 -16.90 -17.25 58.18
C VAL A 73 -17.89 -16.88 57.08
N LYS A 74 -18.31 -15.63 57.05
CA LYS A 74 -19.17 -15.07 56.01
C LYS A 74 -18.69 -13.68 55.60
N SER A 75 -18.45 -13.53 54.32
CA SER A 75 -18.13 -12.19 53.78
C SER A 75 -19.38 -11.42 53.38
N SER A 76 -19.33 -10.10 53.56
CA SER A 76 -20.39 -9.18 53.12
C SER A 76 -20.32 -8.85 51.60
N SER A 77 -19.31 -9.31 50.90
CA SER A 77 -19.04 -8.93 49.50
C SER A 77 -18.37 -10.04 48.74
N ASP A 78 -18.80 -10.29 47.49
CA ASP A 78 -18.29 -11.36 46.65
C ASP A 78 -16.82 -11.19 46.23
N TRP A 79 -16.32 -9.94 46.20
CA TRP A 79 -14.92 -9.68 45.88
C TRP A 79 -13.95 -10.07 46.99
N CYS A 80 -14.43 -10.25 48.20
CA CYS A 80 -13.66 -10.62 49.38
C CYS A 80 -14.05 -12.03 49.81
N VAL A 81 -13.34 -13.03 49.31
CA VAL A 81 -13.61 -14.43 49.61
C VAL A 81 -12.99 -14.76 50.97
N ALA A 82 -13.78 -15.27 51.90
CA ALA A 82 -13.32 -15.70 53.22
C ALA A 82 -13.52 -17.21 53.37
N GLU A 83 -12.49 -17.89 53.82
CA GLU A 83 -12.45 -19.36 54.06
C GLU A 83 -11.84 -19.62 55.44
N VAL A 84 -12.06 -20.83 55.94
CA VAL A 84 -11.47 -21.27 57.22
C VAL A 84 -10.37 -22.32 56.92
N ASP A 85 -9.17 -22.11 57.47
CA ASP A 85 -8.08 -23.07 57.44
C ASP A 85 -7.64 -23.41 58.90
N GLY A 86 -8.22 -24.52 59.41
CA GLY A 86 -8.10 -24.88 60.82
C GLY A 86 -8.81 -23.92 61.74
N ARG A 87 -8.05 -23.01 62.42
CA ARG A 87 -8.60 -21.91 63.25
C ARG A 87 -8.25 -20.52 62.69
N ASP A 88 -7.66 -20.51 61.49
CA ASP A 88 -7.30 -19.26 60.83
C ASP A 88 -8.37 -18.87 59.82
N VAL A 89 -8.58 -17.56 59.69
CA VAL A 89 -9.41 -16.98 58.62
C VAL A 89 -8.50 -16.65 57.45
N VAL A 90 -8.77 -17.23 56.32
CA VAL A 90 -8.07 -16.93 55.05
C VAL A 90 -8.95 -16.02 54.22
N ILE A 91 -8.46 -14.81 53.95
CA ILE A 91 -9.14 -13.79 53.13
C ILE A 91 -8.39 -13.66 51.80
N LYS A 92 -9.14 -13.82 50.68
CA LYS A 92 -8.62 -13.71 49.31
C LYS A 92 -9.36 -12.62 48.55
N ALA A 93 -8.64 -11.80 47.82
CA ALA A 93 -9.23 -10.87 46.85
C ALA A 93 -8.38 -10.77 45.60
N GLY A 94 -9.04 -10.58 44.45
CA GLY A 94 -8.39 -10.26 43.20
C GLY A 94 -8.06 -8.79 43.04
N PHE A 95 -7.55 -8.41 41.87
CA PHE A 95 -7.22 -7.03 41.53
C PHE A 95 -8.44 -6.09 41.66
N ASN A 96 -8.24 -4.90 42.24
CA ASN A 96 -9.28 -3.89 42.37
C ASN A 96 -9.07 -2.76 41.36
N MET A 97 -9.93 -2.62 40.38
CA MET A 97 -9.83 -1.60 39.32
C MET A 97 -10.76 -0.41 39.51
N VAL A 98 -11.76 -0.50 40.39
CA VAL A 98 -12.87 0.47 40.40
C VAL A 98 -12.61 1.62 41.35
N GLU A 99 -12.72 1.37 42.64
CA GLU A 99 -12.55 2.37 43.70
C GLU A 99 -12.08 1.70 44.99
N ASP A 100 -11.66 2.47 45.98
CA ASP A 100 -11.35 1.93 47.30
C ASP A 100 -12.59 1.21 47.84
N ARG A 101 -12.40 -0.04 48.32
CA ARG A 101 -13.51 -0.88 48.72
C ARG A 101 -13.31 -1.49 50.08
N THR A 102 -14.40 -1.72 50.76
CA THR A 102 -14.45 -2.28 52.11
C THR A 102 -15.40 -3.46 52.14
N ALA A 103 -14.99 -4.53 52.77
CA ALA A 103 -15.84 -5.69 53.08
C ALA A 103 -15.74 -5.98 54.58
N TYR A 104 -16.76 -6.66 55.09
CA TYR A 104 -16.82 -7.13 56.46
C TYR A 104 -16.88 -8.65 56.46
N VAL A 105 -15.90 -9.31 57.09
CA VAL A 105 -15.87 -10.76 57.27
C VAL A 105 -16.34 -11.05 58.66
N THR A 106 -17.50 -11.63 58.79
CA THR A 106 -18.06 -12.10 60.05
C THR A 106 -17.46 -13.47 60.36
N VAL A 107 -16.83 -13.60 61.47
CA VAL A 107 -16.28 -14.87 62.01
C VAL A 107 -17.21 -15.29 63.14
N MET A 108 -17.65 -16.54 63.12
CA MET A 108 -18.70 -17.02 64.03
C MET A 108 -18.23 -18.34 64.66
N VAL A 109 -18.60 -18.53 65.94
CA VAL A 109 -18.59 -19.83 66.64
C VAL A 109 -20.03 -20.25 66.80
N GLU A 110 -20.36 -21.41 66.25
CA GLU A 110 -21.72 -21.99 66.24
C GLU A 110 -21.77 -23.26 67.10
N ASP A 111 -22.90 -23.48 67.79
CA ASP A 111 -23.21 -24.72 68.45
C ASP A 111 -24.66 -25.14 68.16
N GLY A 112 -24.81 -26.34 67.61
CA GLY A 112 -26.15 -26.84 67.24
C GLY A 112 -26.86 -26.04 66.14
N GLY A 113 -26.14 -25.20 65.43
CA GLY A 113 -26.68 -24.32 64.36
C GLY A 113 -27.04 -22.92 64.84
N GLU A 114 -26.84 -22.62 66.11
CA GLU A 114 -27.01 -21.28 66.67
C GLU A 114 -25.68 -20.57 66.83
N ILE A 115 -25.63 -19.26 66.51
CA ILE A 115 -24.43 -18.43 66.68
C ILE A 115 -24.27 -18.09 68.14
N GLU A 116 -23.22 -18.59 68.78
CA GLU A 116 -22.94 -18.28 70.17
C GLU A 116 -22.05 -17.02 70.34
N VAL A 117 -21.10 -16.81 69.47
CA VAL A 117 -20.21 -15.67 69.44
C VAL A 117 -19.88 -15.29 67.99
N GLN A 118 -19.94 -14.01 67.71
CA GLN A 118 -19.45 -13.49 66.43
C GLN A 118 -18.58 -12.26 66.56
N LYS A 119 -17.62 -12.12 65.71
CA LYS A 119 -16.78 -10.91 65.55
C LYS A 119 -16.59 -10.58 64.07
N VAL A 120 -16.26 -9.33 63.77
CA VAL A 120 -16.14 -8.83 62.41
C VAL A 120 -14.69 -8.39 62.16
N ILE A 121 -14.15 -8.78 61.04
CA ILE A 121 -12.90 -8.29 60.50
C ILE A 121 -13.28 -7.30 59.40
N LYS A 122 -12.82 -6.06 59.48
CA LYS A 122 -13.00 -5.05 58.43
C LYS A 122 -11.83 -5.20 57.44
N VAL A 123 -12.14 -5.40 56.16
CA VAL A 123 -11.17 -5.63 55.12
C VAL A 123 -11.19 -4.47 54.13
N HIS A 124 -10.07 -3.82 53.96
CA HIS A 124 -9.87 -2.72 53.04
C HIS A 124 -9.02 -3.14 51.88
N GLN A 125 -9.40 -2.70 50.67
CA GLN A 125 -8.53 -2.81 49.47
C GLN A 125 -8.62 -1.53 48.65
N LYS A 126 -7.46 -0.89 48.43
CA LYS A 126 -7.38 0.32 47.63
C LYS A 126 -7.54 0.01 46.14
N LYS A 127 -7.96 1.02 45.38
CA LYS A 127 -7.95 0.97 43.92
C LYS A 127 -6.52 0.82 43.41
N GLY A 128 -6.34 -0.08 42.48
CA GLY A 128 -5.10 -0.22 41.73
C GLY A 128 -5.10 0.60 40.45
N VAL A 129 -3.92 0.95 40.00
CA VAL A 129 -3.70 1.58 38.71
C VAL A 129 -3.38 0.49 37.71
N VAL A 130 -4.16 0.40 36.64
CA VAL A 130 -3.84 -0.45 35.50
C VAL A 130 -2.93 0.34 34.57
N VAL A 131 -1.71 -0.11 34.41
CA VAL A 131 -0.77 0.40 33.41
C VAL A 131 -0.92 -0.46 32.17
N PHE A 132 -1.15 0.16 31.02
CA PHE A 132 -1.12 -0.53 29.73
C PHE A 132 -0.71 0.46 28.63
N GLU A 133 0.57 0.49 28.32
CA GLU A 133 1.13 1.46 27.37
C GLU A 133 2.43 0.97 26.75
N PHE A 134 2.74 1.47 25.57
CA PHE A 134 4.04 1.34 24.96
C PHE A 134 4.95 2.49 25.35
N ASN A 135 6.24 2.23 25.52
CA ASN A 135 7.25 3.29 25.72
C ASN A 135 7.36 4.23 24.50
N LYS A 136 6.90 3.79 23.33
CA LYS A 136 6.74 4.58 22.10
C LYS A 136 5.58 4.01 21.29
N PRO A 137 4.61 4.82 20.86
CA PRO A 137 3.43 4.36 20.12
C PRO A 137 3.71 4.13 18.62
N VAL A 138 4.86 4.61 18.11
CA VAL A 138 5.28 4.47 16.72
C VAL A 138 6.70 3.89 16.68
N VAL A 139 6.89 2.90 15.83
CA VAL A 139 8.21 2.30 15.56
C VAL A 139 8.53 2.48 14.07
N THR A 140 9.60 3.22 13.79
CA THR A 140 10.13 3.36 12.42
C THR A 140 11.26 2.38 12.21
N LEU A 141 11.16 1.61 11.13
CA LEU A 141 12.14 0.62 10.68
C LEU A 141 12.81 1.13 9.39
N SER A 142 14.10 0.80 9.20
CA SER A 142 14.76 1.04 7.91
C SER A 142 14.19 0.13 6.82
N TYR A 143 14.47 0.46 5.57
CA TYR A 143 14.04 -0.38 4.43
C TYR A 143 14.73 -1.75 4.37
N ASP A 144 15.91 -1.92 4.98
CA ASP A 144 16.56 -3.22 5.06
C ASP A 144 15.81 -4.17 6.00
N ALA A 145 15.98 -5.48 5.81
CA ALA A 145 15.49 -6.46 6.78
C ALA A 145 16.13 -6.18 8.14
N ASN A 146 15.31 -5.92 9.13
CA ASN A 146 15.82 -5.58 10.47
C ASN A 146 14.90 -6.06 11.60
N THR A 147 15.43 -5.97 12.82
CA THR A 147 14.71 -6.31 14.04
C THR A 147 14.71 -5.09 14.96
N SER A 148 13.56 -4.71 15.47
CA SER A 148 13.38 -3.64 16.45
C SER A 148 12.63 -4.14 17.67
N TYR A 149 12.72 -3.39 18.75
CA TYR A 149 12.13 -3.74 20.04
C TYR A 149 11.32 -2.56 20.58
N VAL A 150 10.19 -2.89 21.20
CA VAL A 150 9.36 -1.91 21.92
C VAL A 150 8.94 -2.49 23.26
N GLN A 151 9.06 -1.69 24.31
CA GLN A 151 8.66 -2.08 25.65
C GLN A 151 7.16 -1.84 25.83
N LEU A 152 6.44 -2.90 26.18
CA LEU A 152 5.07 -2.85 26.67
C LEU A 152 5.11 -2.92 28.19
N SER A 153 4.53 -1.94 28.86
CA SER A 153 4.26 -1.96 30.30
C SER A 153 2.81 -2.39 30.50
N SER A 154 2.59 -3.44 31.27
CA SER A 154 1.25 -4.01 31.45
C SER A 154 1.00 -4.51 32.87
N THR A 155 -0.10 -4.07 33.44
CA THR A 155 -0.68 -4.71 34.61
C THR A 155 -1.59 -5.86 34.18
N GLY A 156 -1.18 -7.11 34.41
CA GLY A 156 -1.96 -8.30 34.08
C GLY A 156 -1.72 -8.85 32.68
N GLU A 157 -2.61 -9.74 32.26
CA GLU A 157 -2.52 -10.42 30.97
C GLU A 157 -2.90 -9.51 29.80
N TRP A 158 -2.24 -9.72 28.68
CA TRP A 158 -2.50 -9.03 27.43
C TRP A 158 -2.40 -9.97 26.22
N VAL A 159 -2.99 -9.53 25.12
CA VAL A 159 -2.96 -10.26 23.85
C VAL A 159 -2.93 -9.27 22.68
N LEU A 160 -2.20 -9.63 21.64
CA LEU A 160 -2.26 -8.98 20.34
C LEU A 160 -3.55 -9.45 19.66
N ASN A 161 -4.51 -8.54 19.51
CA ASN A 161 -5.78 -8.79 18.82
C ASN A 161 -5.72 -8.13 17.45
N ASN A 162 -5.56 -8.93 16.41
CA ASN A 162 -5.89 -8.45 15.09
C ASN A 162 -7.40 -8.51 14.93
N GLN A 163 -8.02 -7.35 14.71
CA GLN A 163 -9.42 -7.30 14.34
C GLN A 163 -9.60 -7.97 12.97
N VAL A 164 -10.76 -8.58 12.76
CA VAL A 164 -11.14 -9.18 11.47
C VAL A 164 -10.92 -8.14 10.36
N GLY A 165 -9.99 -8.44 9.43
CA GLY A 165 -9.62 -7.55 8.33
C GLY A 165 -8.31 -6.75 8.49
N LEU A 166 -7.62 -6.89 9.64
CA LEU A 166 -6.28 -6.34 9.87
C LEU A 166 -5.32 -7.46 10.29
N ASP A 167 -5.02 -8.36 9.38
CA ASP A 167 -3.99 -9.37 9.61
C ASP A 167 -2.60 -8.72 9.70
N ILE A 168 -1.71 -9.29 10.51
CA ILE A 168 -0.32 -8.87 10.52
C ILE A 168 0.23 -9.12 9.12
N PRO A 169 0.70 -8.07 8.41
CA PRO A 169 1.19 -8.26 7.05
C PRO A 169 2.40 -9.20 7.05
N LYS A 170 2.54 -10.02 6.01
CA LYS A 170 3.59 -11.06 5.92
C LYS A 170 5.02 -10.51 5.91
N TRP A 171 5.18 -9.21 5.69
CA TRP A 171 6.48 -8.56 5.81
C TRP A 171 6.91 -8.31 7.26
N LEU A 172 6.00 -8.43 8.25
CA LEU A 172 6.26 -8.18 9.66
C LEU A 172 5.97 -9.42 10.51
N THR A 173 6.91 -9.80 11.36
CA THR A 173 6.71 -10.80 12.40
C THR A 173 6.75 -10.13 13.76
N VAL A 174 5.77 -10.46 14.61
CA VAL A 174 5.62 -9.89 15.96
C VAL A 174 5.73 -11.01 17.00
N SER A 175 6.52 -10.82 18.03
CA SER A 175 6.68 -11.79 19.12
C SER A 175 7.11 -11.11 20.43
N PRO A 176 6.53 -11.52 21.59
CA PRO A 176 5.38 -12.42 21.75
C PRO A 176 4.05 -11.77 21.34
N THR A 177 3.04 -12.57 21.06
CA THR A 177 1.68 -12.12 20.72
C THR A 177 0.71 -12.13 21.93
N SER A 178 1.15 -12.65 23.07
CA SER A 178 0.43 -12.61 24.33
C SER A 178 1.41 -12.78 25.50
N GLY A 179 1.00 -12.36 26.68
CA GLY A 179 1.81 -12.45 27.88
C GLY A 179 1.08 -11.96 29.12
N SER A 180 1.83 -11.86 30.22
CA SER A 180 1.35 -11.27 31.47
C SER A 180 2.45 -10.38 32.06
N GLY A 181 2.08 -9.18 32.50
CA GLY A 181 3.02 -8.16 32.96
C GLY A 181 3.78 -7.50 31.80
N ASP A 182 4.85 -6.82 32.14
CA ASP A 182 5.72 -6.12 31.21
C ASP A 182 6.37 -7.07 30.19
N ALA A 183 6.51 -6.61 28.95
CA ALA A 183 7.09 -7.43 27.89
C ALA A 183 7.91 -6.60 26.90
N LEU A 184 8.94 -7.21 26.35
CA LEU A 184 9.68 -6.68 25.21
C LEU A 184 9.11 -7.28 23.93
N ILE A 185 8.39 -6.47 23.18
CA ILE A 185 7.83 -6.89 21.90
C ILE A 185 8.90 -6.76 20.82
N THR A 186 9.18 -7.85 20.14
CA THR A 186 10.12 -7.94 19.02
C THR A 186 9.36 -7.79 17.71
N LEU A 187 9.80 -6.86 16.89
CA LEU A 187 9.28 -6.59 15.54
C LEU A 187 10.39 -6.96 14.56
N LYS A 188 10.16 -7.99 13.74
CA LYS A 188 11.11 -8.43 12.72
C LYS A 188 10.50 -8.18 11.34
N ALA A 189 11.07 -7.26 10.58
CA ALA A 189 10.62 -6.90 9.25
C ALA A 189 11.50 -7.51 8.16
N LYS A 190 10.87 -7.96 7.05
CA LYS A 190 11.56 -8.24 5.80
C LYS A 190 11.99 -6.93 5.14
N ALA A 191 12.95 -6.98 4.20
CA ALA A 191 13.34 -5.79 3.45
C ALA A 191 12.16 -5.18 2.67
N ASN A 192 12.09 -3.85 2.64
CA ASN A 192 11.19 -3.12 1.76
C ASN A 192 11.95 -2.77 0.47
N ASN A 193 11.64 -3.46 -0.60
CA ASN A 193 12.30 -3.28 -1.90
C ASN A 193 11.70 -2.12 -2.71
N PHE A 194 10.68 -1.43 -2.19
CA PHE A 194 9.99 -0.33 -2.86
C PHE A 194 10.44 1.04 -2.34
N MET A 195 10.28 2.06 -3.18
CA MET A 195 10.56 3.45 -2.78
C MET A 195 9.53 4.00 -1.79
N LYS A 196 8.35 3.39 -1.72
CA LYS A 196 7.25 3.82 -0.85
C LYS A 196 7.38 3.20 0.54
N ASP A 197 7.13 4.01 1.56
CA ASP A 197 6.96 3.52 2.93
C ASP A 197 5.77 2.57 3.01
N ARG A 198 5.87 1.57 3.90
CA ARG A 198 4.73 0.71 4.24
C ARG A 198 4.45 0.76 5.73
N THR A 199 3.18 0.70 6.07
CA THR A 199 2.72 0.89 7.45
C THR A 199 1.74 -0.19 7.84
N THR A 200 1.71 -0.52 9.14
CA THR A 200 0.67 -1.36 9.73
C THR A 200 0.40 -0.91 11.15
N GLN A 201 -0.79 -1.20 11.64
CA GLN A 201 -1.18 -0.92 13.01
C GLN A 201 -1.48 -2.23 13.75
N LEU A 202 -0.82 -2.43 14.87
CA LEU A 202 -0.98 -3.58 15.74
C LEU A 202 -1.82 -3.19 16.94
N SER A 203 -2.88 -3.92 17.24
CA SER A 203 -3.77 -3.65 18.37
C SER A 203 -3.52 -4.66 19.48
N PHE A 204 -3.16 -4.17 20.66
CA PHE A 204 -2.96 -4.99 21.86
C PHE A 204 -4.08 -4.69 22.86
N THR A 205 -4.60 -5.74 23.50
CA THR A 205 -5.68 -5.59 24.49
C THR A 205 -5.24 -6.18 25.83
N ASN A 206 -5.38 -5.40 26.89
CA ASN A 206 -5.23 -5.85 28.25
C ASN A 206 -6.48 -6.60 28.69
N LYS A 207 -6.35 -7.86 29.09
CA LYS A 207 -7.50 -8.70 29.46
C LYS A 207 -8.12 -8.32 30.80
N LEU A 208 -7.35 -7.67 31.66
CA LEU A 208 -7.82 -7.25 32.97
C LEU A 208 -8.75 -6.03 32.88
N SER A 209 -8.36 -5.02 32.10
CA SER A 209 -9.11 -3.77 31.94
C SER A 209 -9.99 -3.71 30.71
N GLY A 210 -9.77 -4.58 29.71
CA GLY A 210 -10.38 -4.47 28.40
C GLY A 210 -9.84 -3.32 27.54
N GLN A 211 -8.87 -2.56 28.04
CA GLN A 211 -8.26 -1.45 27.30
C GLN A 211 -7.46 -1.97 26.12
N SER A 212 -7.64 -1.33 24.96
CA SER A 212 -6.82 -1.57 23.78
C SER A 212 -5.93 -0.38 23.47
N ILE A 213 -4.69 -0.66 23.09
CA ILE A 213 -3.70 0.31 22.62
C ILE A 213 -3.16 -0.11 21.27
N ALA A 214 -2.81 0.88 20.45
CA ALA A 214 -2.25 0.65 19.12
C ALA A 214 -0.74 0.91 19.11
N LEU A 215 -0.03 0.07 18.35
CA LEU A 215 1.37 0.28 17.98
C LEU A 215 1.43 0.43 16.48
N GLU A 216 1.81 1.61 16.01
CA GLU A 216 2.05 1.85 14.59
C GLU A 216 3.47 1.41 14.22
N VAL A 217 3.60 0.63 13.15
CA VAL A 217 4.89 0.21 12.60
C VAL A 217 5.02 0.76 11.20
N VAL A 218 6.00 1.61 10.99
CA VAL A 218 6.33 2.23 9.71
C VAL A 218 7.67 1.67 9.25
N GLN A 219 7.74 1.12 8.05
CA GLN A 219 9.01 0.77 7.44
C GLN A 219 9.27 1.70 6.26
N SER A 220 10.40 2.40 6.29
CA SER A 220 10.79 3.34 5.23
C SER A 220 10.92 2.65 3.89
N GLY A 221 10.62 3.40 2.83
CA GLY A 221 10.92 2.98 1.47
C GLY A 221 12.41 2.97 1.18
N ASN A 222 12.83 2.09 0.30
CA ASN A 222 14.21 2.02 -0.18
C ASN A 222 14.42 3.13 -1.24
N PRO A 223 15.29 4.11 -1.02
CA PRO A 223 15.52 5.18 -2.00
C PRO A 223 16.08 4.69 -3.33
N ASN A 224 16.70 3.49 -3.35
CA ASN A 224 17.15 2.80 -4.56
C ASN A 224 16.17 1.68 -4.99
N GLY A 225 15.00 1.61 -4.38
CA GLY A 225 13.97 0.63 -4.64
C GLY A 225 13.26 0.85 -5.98
N ILE A 226 12.18 0.14 -6.17
CA ILE A 226 11.29 0.33 -7.32
C ILE A 226 10.11 1.22 -6.93
N GLU A 227 9.60 1.98 -7.89
CA GLU A 227 8.40 2.81 -7.74
C GLU A 227 7.12 1.93 -7.78
N GLY A 228 7.02 0.95 -6.87
CA GLY A 228 5.98 -0.07 -6.87
C GLY A 228 6.22 -1.18 -7.90
N TYR A 229 5.23 -2.04 -8.07
CA TYR A 229 5.28 -3.12 -9.06
C TYR A 229 5.02 -2.66 -10.50
N LYS A 230 4.90 -1.36 -10.70
CA LYS A 230 4.74 -0.65 -11.98
C LYS A 230 3.57 -1.23 -12.82
N TYR A 231 3.86 -2.15 -13.73
CA TYR A 231 2.85 -2.71 -14.65
C TYR A 231 2.36 -4.11 -14.25
N LEU A 232 2.91 -4.70 -13.19
CA LEU A 232 2.54 -6.05 -12.76
C LEU A 232 1.06 -6.11 -12.39
N GLY A 233 0.33 -7.08 -12.92
CA GLY A 233 -1.10 -7.22 -12.67
C GLY A 233 -2.00 -6.25 -13.44
N MET A 234 -1.43 -5.44 -14.31
CA MET A 234 -2.20 -4.61 -15.24
C MET A 234 -2.58 -5.41 -16.49
N GLY A 235 -3.63 -4.97 -17.14
CA GLY A 235 -4.01 -5.48 -18.43
C GLY A 235 -3.01 -5.09 -19.53
N TYR A 236 -2.95 -5.88 -20.57
CA TYR A 236 -2.04 -5.68 -21.70
C TYR A 236 -2.72 -5.98 -23.05
N ASP A 237 -2.62 -5.04 -23.97
CA ASP A 237 -3.12 -5.23 -25.34
C ASP A 237 -2.05 -5.89 -26.22
N ALA A 238 -2.22 -7.18 -26.46
CA ALA A 238 -1.28 -7.93 -27.30
C ALA A 238 -1.36 -7.57 -28.81
N ALA A 239 -2.32 -6.75 -29.22
CA ALA A 239 -2.30 -6.17 -30.57
C ALA A 239 -1.38 -4.94 -30.67
N GLY A 240 -1.01 -4.37 -29.51
CA GLY A 240 -0.17 -3.18 -29.41
C GLY A 240 1.30 -3.42 -29.77
N GLU A 241 2.17 -2.55 -29.25
CA GLU A 241 3.63 -2.72 -29.41
C GLU A 241 4.18 -3.75 -28.44
N TYR A 242 5.18 -4.52 -28.89
CA TYR A 242 5.90 -5.49 -28.08
C TYR A 242 6.58 -4.83 -26.89
N ALA A 243 6.31 -5.36 -25.69
CA ALA A 243 6.86 -4.91 -24.42
C ALA A 243 6.88 -3.38 -24.27
N SER A 244 5.77 -2.72 -24.59
CA SER A 244 5.65 -1.27 -24.59
C SER A 244 4.66 -0.79 -23.52
N ASP A 245 5.02 0.30 -22.84
CA ASP A 245 4.15 1.00 -21.88
C ASP A 245 2.83 1.44 -22.55
N GLY A 246 2.86 1.77 -23.85
CA GLY A 246 1.68 2.14 -24.63
C GLY A 246 0.65 1.03 -24.81
N SER A 247 1.05 -0.23 -24.61
CA SER A 247 0.17 -1.40 -24.70
C SER A 247 -0.42 -1.81 -23.34
N VAL A 248 -0.01 -1.18 -22.25
CA VAL A 248 -0.52 -1.43 -20.90
C VAL A 248 -1.90 -0.80 -20.72
N ARG A 249 -2.79 -1.49 -20.02
CA ARG A 249 -4.17 -1.09 -19.73
C ARG A 249 -4.40 -0.94 -18.22
N ALA A 250 -5.66 -0.86 -17.80
CA ALA A 250 -6.02 -0.68 -16.39
C ALA A 250 -5.49 -1.81 -15.49
N MET A 251 -5.31 -1.51 -14.20
CA MET A 251 -5.02 -2.50 -13.17
C MET A 251 -6.17 -3.50 -13.08
N MET A 252 -5.85 -4.80 -13.04
CA MET A 252 -6.84 -5.87 -13.00
C MET A 252 -6.91 -6.58 -11.66
N VAL A 253 -5.85 -6.54 -10.87
CA VAL A 253 -5.73 -7.34 -9.64
C VAL A 253 -5.44 -6.47 -8.42
N ASP A 254 -5.77 -6.97 -7.24
CA ASP A 254 -5.37 -6.43 -5.96
C ASP A 254 -3.90 -6.81 -5.68
N ILE A 255 -2.99 -5.87 -6.01
CA ILE A 255 -1.55 -6.10 -5.93
C ILE A 255 -1.08 -6.21 -4.47
N ASP A 256 -1.72 -5.47 -3.56
CA ASP A 256 -1.36 -5.48 -2.14
C ASP A 256 -1.69 -6.85 -1.52
N LYS A 257 -2.85 -7.41 -1.86
CA LYS A 257 -3.24 -8.76 -1.45
C LYS A 257 -2.33 -9.85 -2.03
N LEU A 258 -1.89 -9.69 -3.28
CA LEU A 258 -0.93 -10.61 -3.91
C LEU A 258 0.45 -10.53 -3.24
N GLU A 259 0.88 -9.35 -2.80
CA GLU A 259 2.11 -9.16 -2.02
C GLU A 259 1.97 -9.83 -0.64
N ASP A 260 0.88 -9.59 0.06
CA ASP A 260 0.60 -10.19 1.37
C ASP A 260 0.56 -11.72 1.30
N ASP A 261 0.07 -12.29 0.21
CA ASP A 261 0.04 -13.74 -0.02
C ASP A 261 1.35 -14.31 -0.60
N GLU A 262 2.40 -13.48 -0.68
CA GLU A 262 3.74 -13.86 -1.17
C GLU A 262 3.72 -14.46 -2.59
N LEU A 263 2.80 -14.00 -3.45
CA LEU A 263 2.67 -14.46 -4.83
C LEU A 263 3.49 -13.65 -5.83
N ILE A 264 4.18 -12.61 -5.37
CA ILE A 264 5.08 -11.79 -6.17
C ILE A 264 6.52 -12.18 -5.84
N ALA A 265 7.32 -12.44 -6.89
CA ALA A 265 8.74 -12.72 -6.72
C ALA A 265 9.50 -11.45 -6.30
N ASP A 266 10.54 -11.62 -5.49
CA ASP A 266 11.44 -10.51 -5.18
C ASP A 266 12.01 -9.92 -6.48
N PRO A 267 11.96 -8.58 -6.66
CA PRO A 267 12.47 -7.94 -7.86
C PRO A 267 13.96 -8.23 -8.07
N LEU A 268 14.31 -8.83 -9.21
CA LEU A 268 15.67 -9.22 -9.52
C LEU A 268 16.40 -8.11 -10.26
N SER A 269 17.50 -7.62 -9.69
CA SER A 269 18.41 -6.71 -10.38
C SER A 269 19.21 -7.46 -11.45
N LEU A 270 19.17 -6.92 -12.67
CA LEU A 270 19.88 -7.43 -13.83
C LEU A 270 20.89 -6.38 -14.30
N ASN A 271 21.98 -6.80 -14.90
CA ASN A 271 22.95 -5.88 -15.53
C ASN A 271 23.53 -6.59 -16.76
N THR A 272 22.64 -7.02 -17.65
CA THR A 272 23.03 -7.77 -18.85
C THR A 272 22.51 -7.07 -20.10
N THR A 273 23.30 -7.11 -21.15
CA THR A 273 22.84 -6.74 -22.49
C THR A 273 22.75 -7.99 -23.33
N ASN A 274 21.55 -8.28 -23.83
CA ASN A 274 21.26 -9.43 -24.66
C ASN A 274 20.89 -8.97 -26.06
N GLU A 275 21.31 -9.73 -27.03
CA GLU A 275 20.96 -9.52 -28.43
C GLU A 275 19.98 -10.59 -28.90
N ARG A 276 18.95 -10.18 -29.62
CA ARG A 276 17.92 -11.06 -30.13
C ARG A 276 17.66 -10.78 -31.61
N TYR A 277 17.64 -11.82 -32.38
CA TYR A 277 17.31 -11.78 -33.81
C TYR A 277 15.94 -12.42 -34.05
N ILE A 278 15.08 -11.74 -34.83
CA ILE A 278 13.76 -12.20 -35.22
C ILE A 278 13.67 -12.09 -36.74
N TYR A 279 13.16 -13.13 -37.39
CA TYR A 279 13.05 -13.19 -38.84
C TYR A 279 11.74 -13.84 -39.25
N GLY A 280 11.22 -13.50 -40.41
CA GLY A 280 10.10 -14.13 -41.07
C GLY A 280 10.14 -13.87 -42.58
N LYS A 281 9.89 -14.93 -43.37
CA LYS A 281 9.74 -14.82 -44.84
C LYS A 281 8.49 -14.09 -45.25
N THR A 282 7.50 -14.04 -44.37
CA THR A 282 6.28 -13.28 -44.56
C THR A 282 6.02 -12.43 -43.33
N TYR A 283 5.16 -11.47 -43.48
CA TYR A 283 4.67 -10.64 -42.36
C TYR A 283 4.08 -11.49 -41.23
N GLU A 284 3.29 -12.51 -41.58
CA GLU A 284 2.62 -13.38 -40.60
C GLU A 284 3.64 -14.24 -39.83
N GLU A 285 4.65 -14.77 -40.53
CA GLU A 285 5.73 -15.57 -39.93
C GLU A 285 6.52 -14.69 -38.94
N TYR A 286 6.92 -13.50 -39.38
CA TYR A 286 7.62 -12.54 -38.51
C TYR A 286 6.83 -12.22 -37.26
N GLN A 287 5.52 -11.93 -37.40
CA GLN A 287 4.61 -11.62 -36.30
C GLN A 287 4.44 -12.85 -35.37
N SER A 288 4.34 -14.05 -35.92
CA SER A 288 4.29 -15.29 -35.13
C SER A 288 5.57 -15.48 -34.30
N ASN A 289 6.73 -15.27 -34.88
CA ASN A 289 8.01 -15.39 -34.21
C ASN A 289 8.18 -14.32 -33.12
N LEU A 290 7.72 -13.11 -33.36
CA LEU A 290 7.68 -12.05 -32.33
C LEU A 290 6.72 -12.43 -31.19
N SER A 291 5.57 -13.03 -31.48
CA SER A 291 4.60 -13.48 -30.47
C SER A 291 5.16 -14.58 -29.57
N GLN A 292 5.91 -15.53 -30.14
CA GLN A 292 6.57 -16.59 -29.38
C GLN A 292 7.59 -16.05 -28.37
N THR A 293 8.25 -14.94 -28.66
CA THR A 293 9.20 -14.33 -27.71
C THR A 293 8.54 -13.82 -26.44
N ALA A 294 7.23 -13.54 -26.48
CA ALA A 294 6.41 -13.12 -25.35
C ALA A 294 5.63 -14.28 -24.70
N ASN A 295 5.90 -15.52 -25.10
CA ASN A 295 5.13 -16.71 -24.69
C ASN A 295 3.61 -16.59 -24.98
N ILE A 296 3.24 -15.81 -25.98
CA ILE A 296 1.87 -15.76 -26.50
C ILE A 296 1.72 -16.84 -27.56
N SER A 297 0.59 -17.55 -27.55
CA SER A 297 0.32 -18.58 -28.55
C SER A 297 0.43 -18.00 -29.96
N ALA A 298 1.20 -18.66 -30.82
CA ALA A 298 1.37 -18.31 -32.25
C ALA A 298 0.05 -18.29 -33.05
N ARG A 299 -1.06 -18.78 -32.47
CA ARG A 299 -2.39 -18.69 -33.08
C ARG A 299 -2.94 -17.26 -33.08
N PHE A 300 -2.40 -16.39 -32.22
CA PHE A 300 -2.78 -15.01 -32.14
C PHE A 300 -1.75 -14.15 -32.84
N LYS A 301 -2.18 -13.33 -33.80
CA LYS A 301 -1.33 -12.36 -34.50
C LYS A 301 -1.02 -11.17 -33.56
N ALA A 302 -0.28 -11.44 -32.48
CA ALA A 302 0.09 -10.42 -31.49
C ALA A 302 1.07 -9.39 -32.07
N PHE A 303 1.15 -8.22 -31.43
CA PHE A 303 2.11 -7.16 -31.70
C PHE A 303 2.04 -6.55 -33.12
N SER A 304 0.85 -6.53 -33.70
CA SER A 304 0.64 -5.92 -35.04
C SER A 304 1.10 -4.46 -35.11
N LEU A 305 0.94 -3.70 -34.02
CA LEU A 305 1.39 -2.30 -33.96
C LEU A 305 2.92 -2.16 -33.98
N SER A 306 3.67 -3.13 -33.41
CA SER A 306 5.14 -3.12 -33.52
C SER A 306 5.61 -3.19 -34.96
N VAL A 307 4.94 -4.00 -35.75
CA VAL A 307 5.29 -4.22 -37.15
C VAL A 307 4.85 -3.04 -38.01
N SER A 308 3.62 -2.52 -37.78
CA SER A 308 3.11 -1.36 -38.54
C SER A 308 3.88 -0.06 -38.27
N ASN A 309 4.47 0.07 -37.07
CA ASN A 309 5.31 1.21 -36.74
C ASN A 309 6.76 1.09 -37.27
N SER A 310 7.15 -0.10 -37.74
CA SER A 310 8.48 -0.36 -38.28
C SER A 310 8.53 -0.31 -39.80
N PHE A 311 7.40 -0.58 -40.48
CA PHE A 311 7.33 -0.73 -41.92
C PHE A 311 6.13 0.00 -42.52
N SER A 312 6.25 0.46 -43.78
CA SER A 312 5.16 1.10 -44.50
C SER A 312 4.02 0.11 -44.81
N ALA A 313 2.82 0.63 -45.00
CA ALA A 313 1.66 -0.19 -45.41
C ALA A 313 1.90 -0.91 -46.75
N GLN A 314 2.66 -0.31 -47.64
CA GLN A 314 3.04 -0.92 -48.91
C GLN A 314 3.94 -2.15 -48.71
N THR A 315 4.97 -2.04 -47.86
CA THR A 315 5.86 -3.12 -47.48
C THR A 315 5.11 -4.26 -46.81
N LEU A 316 4.20 -3.94 -45.88
CA LEU A 316 3.41 -4.95 -45.17
C LEU A 316 2.41 -5.69 -46.06
N SER A 317 1.96 -5.08 -47.18
CA SER A 317 1.05 -5.70 -48.12
C SER A 317 1.77 -6.48 -49.22
N SER A 318 3.10 -6.37 -49.33
CA SER A 318 3.90 -7.10 -50.31
C SER A 318 4.05 -8.55 -49.88
N GLN A 319 3.86 -9.46 -50.81
CA GLN A 319 4.10 -10.90 -50.61
C GLN A 319 5.54 -11.33 -50.93
N GLU A 320 6.35 -10.42 -51.44
CA GLU A 320 7.75 -10.64 -51.86
C GLU A 320 8.74 -10.14 -50.81
N ASN A 321 8.28 -9.36 -49.82
CA ASN A 321 9.13 -8.81 -48.77
C ASN A 321 9.33 -9.82 -47.62
N GLU A 322 10.57 -9.99 -47.24
CA GLU A 322 10.99 -10.66 -46.00
C GLU A 322 11.28 -9.62 -44.91
N PHE A 323 11.20 -10.02 -43.65
CA PHE A 323 11.27 -9.14 -42.47
C PHE A 323 12.30 -9.65 -41.46
N ALA A 324 13.08 -8.74 -40.90
CA ALA A 324 14.00 -9.07 -39.83
C ALA A 324 14.08 -7.92 -38.80
N SER A 325 14.33 -8.29 -37.56
CA SER A 325 14.72 -7.34 -36.51
C SER A 325 15.91 -7.85 -35.71
N PHE A 326 16.77 -6.92 -35.35
CA PHE A 326 17.85 -7.12 -34.40
C PHE A 326 17.61 -6.21 -33.21
N ARG A 327 17.48 -6.83 -32.03
CA ARG A 327 17.17 -6.10 -30.77
C ARG A 327 18.34 -6.21 -29.81
N SER A 328 18.90 -5.09 -29.37
CA SER A 328 19.85 -5.03 -28.28
C SER A 328 19.13 -4.56 -27.01
N ILE A 329 19.03 -5.44 -26.02
CA ILE A 329 18.20 -5.29 -24.83
C ILE A 329 19.13 -5.19 -23.62
N THR A 330 19.23 -3.99 -23.02
CA THR A 330 19.96 -3.75 -21.77
C THR A 330 18.99 -3.90 -20.61
N GLN A 331 19.06 -5.05 -19.96
CA GLN A 331 18.18 -5.44 -18.86
C GLN A 331 18.70 -4.87 -17.54
N LYS A 332 17.84 -4.23 -16.77
CA LYS A 332 18.17 -3.65 -15.45
C LYS A 332 17.40 -4.29 -14.30
N ARG A 333 16.13 -4.63 -14.50
CA ARG A 333 15.29 -5.22 -13.44
C ARG A 333 14.22 -6.14 -14.03
N SER A 334 14.03 -7.29 -13.40
CA SER A 334 12.89 -8.17 -13.62
C SER A 334 11.89 -8.01 -12.49
N ILE A 335 10.60 -7.95 -12.83
CA ILE A 335 9.46 -7.90 -11.91
C ILE A 335 8.43 -8.91 -12.41
N LYS A 336 8.00 -9.85 -11.57
CA LYS A 336 7.05 -10.90 -11.96
C LYS A 336 6.30 -11.52 -10.79
N PHE A 337 5.19 -12.18 -11.10
CA PHE A 337 4.58 -13.14 -10.19
C PHE A 337 5.44 -14.41 -10.05
N LEU A 338 5.20 -15.17 -8.99
CA LEU A 338 5.79 -16.50 -8.87
C LEU A 338 5.32 -17.40 -10.01
N ASN A 339 6.17 -18.33 -10.45
CA ASN A 339 5.85 -19.27 -11.53
C ASN A 339 4.68 -20.22 -11.19
N SER A 340 4.30 -20.32 -9.91
CA SER A 340 3.13 -21.08 -9.44
C SER A 340 1.80 -20.39 -9.69
N VAL A 341 1.81 -19.11 -10.06
CA VAL A 341 0.60 -18.31 -10.31
C VAL A 341 -0.02 -18.73 -11.65
N THR A 342 -1.30 -19.08 -11.59
CA THR A 342 -2.10 -19.53 -12.74
C THR A 342 -3.30 -18.60 -12.95
N ALA A 343 -4.01 -18.73 -14.06
CA ALA A 343 -5.27 -18.03 -14.30
C ALA A 343 -6.30 -18.28 -13.17
N GLU A 344 -6.41 -19.54 -12.72
CA GLU A 344 -7.33 -19.91 -11.63
C GLU A 344 -6.95 -19.24 -10.31
N THR A 345 -5.65 -19.16 -10.01
CA THR A 345 -5.17 -18.41 -8.84
C THR A 345 -5.58 -16.94 -8.95
N MET A 346 -5.38 -16.31 -10.11
CA MET A 346 -5.63 -14.88 -10.32
C MET A 346 -7.10 -14.48 -10.21
N LYS A 347 -8.05 -15.37 -10.48
CA LYS A 347 -9.50 -15.10 -10.27
C LYS A 347 -9.84 -14.66 -8.85
N ASN A 348 -9.07 -15.11 -7.84
CA ASN A 348 -9.26 -14.75 -6.43
C ASN A 348 -8.71 -13.37 -6.08
N TYR A 349 -7.91 -12.78 -6.96
CA TYR A 349 -7.24 -11.49 -6.76
C TYR A 349 -7.73 -10.42 -7.73
N LEU A 350 -8.67 -10.73 -8.62
CA LEU A 350 -9.29 -9.72 -9.47
C LEU A 350 -9.98 -8.65 -8.61
N LEU A 351 -9.81 -7.38 -8.99
CA LEU A 351 -10.59 -6.29 -8.44
C LEU A 351 -12.08 -6.53 -8.72
N ASP A 352 -12.97 -6.16 -7.81
CA ASP A 352 -14.41 -6.44 -7.90
C ASP A 352 -15.05 -5.94 -9.21
N ASN A 353 -14.67 -4.73 -9.65
CA ASN A 353 -15.12 -4.17 -10.91
C ASN A 353 -14.62 -4.97 -12.13
N VAL A 354 -13.38 -5.46 -12.09
CA VAL A 354 -12.79 -6.29 -13.15
C VAL A 354 -13.49 -7.64 -13.23
N LYS A 355 -13.68 -8.28 -12.07
CA LYS A 355 -14.40 -9.56 -11.97
C LYS A 355 -15.85 -9.44 -12.47
N SER A 356 -16.52 -8.36 -12.09
CA SER A 356 -17.87 -8.04 -12.57
C SER A 356 -17.92 -7.84 -14.07
N ASP A 357 -17.02 -7.03 -14.63
CA ASP A 357 -16.98 -6.74 -16.07
C ASP A 357 -16.69 -7.98 -16.91
N ILE A 358 -15.70 -8.79 -16.52
CA ILE A 358 -15.31 -10.00 -17.26
C ILE A 358 -16.47 -11.01 -17.29
N ASN A 359 -17.19 -11.19 -16.18
CA ASN A 359 -18.26 -12.18 -16.07
C ASN A 359 -19.62 -11.68 -16.58
N SER A 360 -19.77 -10.38 -16.84
CA SER A 360 -21.04 -9.82 -17.32
C SER A 360 -21.21 -9.97 -18.83
N SER A 361 -22.31 -10.63 -19.24
CA SER A 361 -22.68 -10.70 -20.66
C SER A 361 -23.14 -9.35 -21.26
N SER A 362 -23.41 -8.35 -20.41
CA SER A 362 -23.76 -7.00 -20.88
C SER A 362 -22.54 -6.16 -21.26
N VAL A 363 -21.34 -6.57 -20.88
CA VAL A 363 -20.08 -5.94 -21.26
C VAL A 363 -19.51 -6.68 -22.47
N SER A 364 -19.44 -6.01 -23.63
CA SER A 364 -18.92 -6.66 -24.84
C SER A 364 -17.43 -6.97 -24.72
N PRO A 365 -16.92 -8.02 -25.40
CA PRO A 365 -15.50 -8.31 -25.44
C PRO A 365 -14.63 -7.14 -25.91
N GLU A 366 -15.11 -6.34 -26.88
CA GLU A 366 -14.38 -5.16 -27.38
C GLU A 366 -14.21 -4.11 -26.26
N THR A 367 -15.23 -3.94 -25.43
CA THR A 367 -15.18 -3.05 -24.27
C THR A 367 -14.15 -3.57 -23.24
N LEU A 368 -14.09 -4.88 -23.03
CA LEU A 368 -13.07 -5.49 -22.17
C LEU A 368 -11.65 -5.24 -22.71
N PHE A 369 -11.46 -5.42 -24.04
CA PHE A 369 -10.14 -5.20 -24.65
C PHE A 369 -9.72 -3.74 -24.62
N ALA A 370 -10.64 -2.82 -24.81
CA ALA A 370 -10.38 -1.39 -24.68
C ALA A 370 -9.94 -1.03 -23.25
N LYS A 371 -10.59 -1.60 -22.23
CA LYS A 371 -10.38 -1.28 -20.81
C LYS A 371 -9.21 -2.05 -20.19
N TYR A 372 -9.11 -3.35 -20.48
CA TYR A 372 -8.18 -4.27 -19.83
C TYR A 372 -7.17 -4.91 -20.79
N GLY A 373 -7.28 -4.68 -22.10
CA GLY A 373 -6.48 -5.41 -23.08
C GLY A 373 -6.91 -6.88 -23.21
N THR A 374 -6.10 -7.64 -23.89
CA THR A 374 -6.35 -9.05 -24.18
C THR A 374 -5.72 -10.02 -23.21
N HIS A 375 -4.75 -9.57 -22.40
CA HIS A 375 -3.99 -10.39 -21.45
C HIS A 375 -3.73 -9.64 -20.15
N LEU A 376 -3.54 -10.38 -19.07
CA LEU A 376 -2.99 -9.90 -17.81
C LEU A 376 -1.47 -10.01 -17.84
N LEU A 377 -0.75 -8.93 -17.53
CA LEU A 377 0.70 -8.89 -17.50
C LEU A 377 1.24 -9.53 -16.21
N THR A 378 1.95 -10.65 -16.36
CA THR A 378 2.43 -11.49 -15.26
C THR A 378 3.91 -11.33 -14.94
N GLY A 379 4.67 -10.70 -15.84
CA GLY A 379 6.09 -10.43 -15.61
C GLY A 379 6.72 -9.69 -16.78
N PHE A 380 7.66 -8.80 -16.45
CA PHE A 380 8.34 -7.96 -17.43
C PHE A 380 9.74 -7.56 -16.97
N ILE A 381 10.53 -7.09 -17.92
CA ILE A 381 11.88 -6.59 -17.72
C ILE A 381 11.93 -5.10 -18.00
N LEU A 382 12.51 -4.35 -17.07
CA LEU A 382 12.79 -2.93 -17.19
C LEU A 382 14.23 -2.69 -17.63
N GLY A 383 14.45 -1.62 -18.40
CA GLY A 383 15.75 -1.18 -18.86
C GLY A 383 15.66 -0.29 -20.08
N GLY A 384 16.56 -0.52 -21.06
CA GLY A 384 16.53 0.15 -22.35
C GLY A 384 16.75 -0.83 -23.50
N SER A 385 16.18 -0.54 -24.67
CA SER A 385 16.42 -1.33 -25.89
C SER A 385 16.68 -0.45 -27.09
N LEU A 386 17.50 -0.98 -28.01
CA LEU A 386 17.65 -0.50 -29.36
C LEU A 386 17.14 -1.58 -30.31
N ASP A 387 16.05 -1.26 -30.98
CA ASP A 387 15.32 -2.18 -31.85
C ASP A 387 15.55 -1.74 -33.31
N PHE A 388 16.38 -2.45 -34.03
CA PHE A 388 16.59 -2.28 -35.46
C PHE A 388 15.65 -3.24 -36.21
N SER A 389 14.90 -2.70 -37.18
CA SER A 389 14.02 -3.49 -38.05
C SER A 389 14.32 -3.19 -39.49
N MET A 390 14.30 -4.23 -40.35
CA MET A 390 14.47 -4.10 -41.78
C MET A 390 13.57 -5.04 -42.57
N SER A 391 13.19 -4.61 -43.76
CA SER A 391 12.44 -5.39 -44.74
C SER A 391 13.02 -5.19 -46.13
N ALA A 392 13.02 -6.22 -46.92
CA ALA A 392 13.52 -6.19 -48.27
C ALA A 392 12.78 -7.21 -49.16
N ASP A 393 12.57 -6.84 -50.42
CA ASP A 393 12.20 -7.77 -51.47
C ASP A 393 13.48 -8.41 -52.02
N VAL A 394 13.63 -9.71 -51.76
CA VAL A 394 14.83 -10.47 -52.14
C VAL A 394 14.68 -11.22 -53.46
N SER A 395 13.52 -11.12 -54.11
CA SER A 395 13.25 -11.83 -55.40
C SER A 395 14.19 -11.42 -56.53
N SER A 396 14.68 -10.17 -56.47
CA SER A 396 15.60 -9.61 -57.47
C SER A 396 17.08 -9.67 -57.06
N MET A 397 17.41 -10.20 -55.89
CA MET A 397 18.79 -10.21 -55.41
C MET A 397 19.67 -11.24 -56.12
N SER A 398 20.84 -10.77 -56.55
CA SER A 398 21.83 -11.61 -57.25
C SER A 398 22.74 -12.41 -56.33
N SER A 399 22.81 -12.02 -55.04
CA SER A 399 23.66 -12.65 -54.04
C SER A 399 22.84 -13.19 -52.87
N ALA A 400 23.19 -14.36 -52.34
CA ALA A 400 22.61 -14.90 -51.12
C ALA A 400 23.18 -14.13 -49.92
N VAL A 401 22.42 -13.20 -49.39
CA VAL A 401 22.75 -12.47 -48.17
C VAL A 401 22.08 -13.16 -46.99
N GLU A 402 22.86 -13.42 -45.95
CA GLU A 402 22.30 -13.93 -44.70
C GLU A 402 21.61 -12.81 -43.92
N TRP A 403 20.32 -12.95 -43.69
CA TRP A 403 19.48 -11.95 -43.02
C TRP A 403 19.98 -11.59 -41.64
N SER A 404 20.47 -12.56 -40.87
CA SER A 404 20.99 -12.31 -39.51
C SER A 404 22.24 -11.42 -39.55
N VAL A 405 23.12 -11.65 -40.51
CA VAL A 405 24.36 -10.88 -40.71
C VAL A 405 24.03 -9.45 -41.17
N ALA A 406 23.13 -9.32 -42.16
CA ALA A 406 22.68 -8.01 -42.65
C ALA A 406 21.95 -7.21 -41.57
N ALA A 407 21.08 -7.83 -40.76
CA ALA A 407 20.39 -7.17 -39.66
C ALA A 407 21.35 -6.71 -38.58
N SER A 408 22.36 -7.51 -38.21
CA SER A 408 23.45 -7.10 -37.30
C SER A 408 24.23 -5.91 -37.87
N GLY A 409 24.54 -5.92 -39.15
CA GLY A 409 25.23 -4.84 -39.86
C GLY A 409 24.43 -3.54 -39.84
N GLY A 410 23.13 -3.60 -40.17
CA GLY A 410 22.23 -2.45 -40.10
C GLY A 410 22.13 -1.87 -38.71
N PHE A 411 22.01 -2.72 -37.69
CA PHE A 411 22.07 -2.30 -36.30
C PHE A 411 23.37 -1.54 -35.97
N LYS A 412 24.54 -2.10 -36.35
CA LYS A 412 25.85 -1.45 -36.10
C LYS A 412 25.98 -0.10 -36.82
N VAL A 413 25.50 0.00 -38.06
CA VAL A 413 25.51 1.26 -38.82
C VAL A 413 24.64 2.33 -38.14
N LEU A 414 23.38 1.97 -37.84
CA LEU A 414 22.41 2.94 -37.37
C LEU A 414 22.53 3.24 -35.85
N SER A 415 23.04 2.33 -35.02
CA SER A 415 23.20 2.54 -33.59
C SER A 415 24.58 3.09 -33.20
N LYS A 416 25.65 2.74 -33.91
CA LYS A 416 27.04 3.05 -33.54
C LYS A 416 27.80 3.82 -34.61
N GLY A 417 27.19 4.08 -35.75
CA GLY A 417 27.86 4.73 -36.87
C GLY A 417 28.99 3.92 -37.48
N ALA A 418 28.95 2.59 -37.38
CA ALA A 418 29.99 1.71 -37.92
C ALA A 418 30.07 1.84 -39.46
N SER A 419 31.25 1.95 -39.99
CA SER A 419 31.47 2.14 -41.44
C SER A 419 32.05 0.93 -42.17
N ALA A 420 32.60 -0.04 -41.46
CA ALA A 420 33.21 -1.21 -42.07
C ALA A 420 33.15 -2.45 -41.15
N SER A 421 32.62 -3.54 -41.69
CA SER A 421 32.72 -4.93 -41.22
C SER A 421 32.01 -5.83 -42.22
N VAL A 422 32.17 -7.14 -42.12
CA VAL A 422 31.45 -8.11 -42.99
C VAL A 422 29.94 -7.94 -42.89
N GLU A 423 29.43 -7.66 -41.66
CA GLU A 423 28.01 -7.45 -41.42
C GLU A 423 27.52 -6.13 -42.06
N VAL A 424 28.31 -5.05 -41.97
CA VAL A 424 28.02 -3.76 -42.61
C VAL A 424 28.00 -3.88 -44.12
N ASP A 425 28.93 -4.64 -44.70
CA ASP A 425 28.97 -4.92 -46.14
C ASP A 425 27.73 -5.70 -46.59
N SER A 426 27.29 -6.70 -45.80
CA SER A 426 26.08 -7.49 -46.06
C SER A 426 24.82 -6.62 -46.02
N TYR A 427 24.71 -5.74 -45.03
CA TYR A 427 23.61 -4.76 -44.93
C TYR A 427 23.58 -3.80 -46.12
N ASN A 428 24.73 -3.27 -46.52
CA ASN A 428 24.83 -2.36 -47.64
C ASN A 428 24.55 -3.06 -48.98
N ALA A 429 24.92 -4.32 -49.11
CA ALA A 429 24.60 -5.14 -50.30
C ALA A 429 23.08 -5.33 -50.40
N MET A 430 22.41 -5.73 -49.30
CA MET A 430 20.97 -5.91 -49.28
C MET A 430 20.24 -4.59 -49.59
N LYS A 431 20.66 -3.48 -49.00
CA LYS A 431 20.10 -2.15 -49.26
C LYS A 431 20.23 -1.72 -50.73
N ARG A 432 21.35 -2.08 -51.38
CA ARG A 432 21.62 -1.69 -52.77
C ARG A 432 20.91 -2.59 -53.78
N GLU A 433 20.80 -3.90 -53.48
CA GLU A 433 20.32 -4.92 -54.43
C GLU A 433 18.81 -5.19 -54.30
N SER A 434 18.19 -4.85 -53.19
CA SER A 434 16.74 -5.00 -52.97
C SER A 434 15.94 -3.89 -53.63
N SER A 435 14.78 -4.24 -54.20
CA SER A 435 13.88 -3.28 -54.83
C SER A 435 13.02 -2.48 -53.86
N ASN A 436 12.71 -3.03 -52.66
CA ASN A 436 11.83 -2.41 -51.65
C ASN A 436 12.47 -2.49 -50.28
N PHE A 437 13.62 -1.86 -50.11
CA PHE A 437 14.34 -1.87 -48.84
C PHE A 437 13.80 -0.81 -47.88
N GLU A 438 13.38 -1.23 -46.71
CA GLU A 438 13.06 -0.36 -45.58
C GLU A 438 13.88 -0.75 -44.34
N SER A 439 14.29 0.23 -43.57
CA SER A 439 14.91 -0.01 -42.26
C SER A 439 14.60 1.13 -41.28
N SER A 440 14.51 0.77 -40.01
CA SER A 440 14.29 1.71 -38.93
C SER A 440 15.08 1.30 -37.69
N LEU A 441 15.50 2.29 -36.90
CA LEU A 441 16.05 2.08 -35.56
C LEU A 441 15.16 2.81 -34.55
N LYS A 442 14.70 2.10 -33.53
CA LYS A 442 13.90 2.65 -32.43
C LYS A 442 14.66 2.44 -31.12
N ALA A 443 14.86 3.50 -30.36
CA ALA A 443 15.39 3.44 -29.02
C ALA A 443 14.26 3.56 -27.99
N ARG A 444 14.32 2.77 -26.92
CA ARG A 444 13.40 2.82 -25.79
C ARG A 444 14.19 2.87 -24.48
N GLY A 445 13.73 3.69 -23.54
CA GLY A 445 14.46 3.97 -22.31
C GLY A 445 15.72 4.83 -22.53
N GLY A 446 16.35 5.25 -21.45
CA GLY A 446 17.50 6.16 -21.50
C GLY A 446 17.11 7.61 -21.77
N GLU A 447 18.09 8.41 -22.21
CA GLU A 447 17.86 9.83 -22.52
C GLU A 447 17.05 10.02 -23.81
N SER A 448 16.20 11.06 -23.83
CA SER A 448 15.22 11.32 -24.89
C SER A 448 15.81 11.59 -26.27
N GLN A 449 17.06 12.04 -26.35
CA GLN A 449 17.74 12.28 -27.64
C GLN A 449 17.89 11.02 -28.51
N TYR A 450 17.76 9.83 -27.88
CA TYR A 450 17.77 8.55 -28.57
C TYR A 450 16.39 8.00 -28.92
N THR A 451 15.35 8.54 -28.28
CA THR A 451 13.98 8.03 -28.46
C THR A 451 13.27 8.57 -29.70
N SER A 452 13.94 9.40 -30.50
CA SER A 452 13.43 9.86 -31.80
C SER A 452 13.57 8.75 -32.87
N GLN A 453 12.67 8.73 -33.85
CA GLN A 453 12.82 7.84 -35.00
C GLN A 453 14.08 8.26 -35.81
N ASN A 454 14.92 7.27 -36.15
CA ASN A 454 16.19 7.46 -36.87
C ASN A 454 17.14 8.47 -36.19
N PRO A 455 17.56 8.21 -34.95
CA PRO A 455 18.51 9.07 -34.28
C PRO A 455 19.83 9.13 -35.07
N ASN A 456 20.40 10.31 -35.20
CA ASN A 456 21.74 10.46 -35.79
C ASN A 456 22.78 10.06 -34.74
N VAL A 457 23.25 8.81 -34.81
CA VAL A 457 24.00 8.16 -33.73
C VAL A 457 25.46 7.97 -34.09
N SER A 458 26.31 8.20 -33.10
CA SER A 458 27.73 7.89 -33.09
C SER A 458 28.03 6.93 -31.95
N GLU A 459 29.21 6.33 -31.92
CA GLU A 459 29.64 5.46 -30.82
C GLU A 459 29.61 6.17 -29.46
N SER A 460 29.99 7.48 -29.43
CA SER A 460 29.94 8.28 -28.20
C SER A 460 28.51 8.51 -27.71
N THR A 461 27.56 8.69 -28.62
CA THR A 461 26.15 8.86 -28.30
C THR A 461 25.57 7.54 -27.77
N TYR A 462 25.91 6.40 -28.35
CA TYR A 462 25.51 5.08 -27.87
C TYR A 462 26.01 4.83 -26.43
N THR A 463 27.28 5.15 -26.15
CA THR A 463 27.86 5.02 -24.81
C THR A 463 27.15 5.93 -23.81
N SER A 464 26.80 7.16 -24.21
CA SER A 464 26.05 8.09 -23.36
C SER A 464 24.64 7.57 -23.06
N TRP A 465 23.97 6.96 -24.05
CA TRP A 465 22.68 6.34 -23.85
C TRP A 465 22.76 5.17 -22.86
N LEU A 466 23.72 4.27 -23.00
CA LEU A 466 23.95 3.17 -22.06
C LEU A 466 24.19 3.70 -20.64
N SER A 467 25.00 4.75 -20.50
CA SER A 467 25.28 5.39 -19.22
C SER A 467 24.02 6.01 -18.60
N SER A 468 23.11 6.53 -19.41
CA SER A 468 21.85 7.10 -18.93
C SER A 468 20.93 6.05 -18.30
N LEU A 469 21.11 4.77 -18.65
CA LEU A 469 20.38 3.63 -18.06
C LEU A 469 20.85 3.26 -16.64
N GLU A 470 21.86 3.95 -16.08
CA GLU A 470 22.16 3.83 -14.65
C GLU A 470 21.10 4.54 -13.79
N ASN A 471 20.34 5.46 -14.38
CA ASN A 471 19.23 6.12 -13.71
C ASN A 471 17.93 5.29 -13.92
N GLN A 472 17.41 4.71 -12.83
CA GLN A 472 16.19 3.90 -12.87
C GLN A 472 14.93 4.63 -13.39
N ASN A 473 14.87 5.96 -13.24
CA ASN A 473 13.76 6.76 -13.77
C ASN A 473 13.72 6.82 -15.31
N LYS A 474 14.78 6.33 -15.96
CA LYS A 474 14.89 6.22 -17.41
C LYS A 474 14.56 4.83 -17.94
N TRP A 475 14.25 3.87 -17.04
CA TRP A 475 13.89 2.52 -17.45
C TRP A 475 12.44 2.44 -17.91
N VAL A 476 12.24 1.75 -19.01
CA VAL A 476 10.92 1.40 -19.54
C VAL A 476 10.79 -0.12 -19.66
N MET A 477 9.59 -0.60 -19.87
CA MET A 477 9.39 -2.01 -20.19
C MET A 477 9.99 -2.32 -21.56
N ILE A 478 10.87 -3.31 -21.62
CA ILE A 478 11.62 -3.68 -22.84
C ILE A 478 11.48 -5.13 -23.25
N ASP A 479 11.10 -5.99 -22.32
CA ASP A 479 10.93 -7.43 -22.56
C ASP A 479 9.98 -8.04 -21.53
N TYR A 480 9.66 -9.32 -21.70
CA TYR A 480 8.89 -10.13 -20.75
C TYR A 480 9.81 -11.11 -20.01
N ASP A 481 9.51 -11.40 -18.73
CA ASP A 481 10.34 -12.28 -17.91
C ASP A 481 9.88 -13.75 -17.98
N GLY A 482 9.79 -14.31 -19.18
CA GLY A 482 9.59 -15.76 -19.37
C GLY A 482 8.31 -16.36 -18.78
N THR A 483 7.53 -15.60 -18.04
CA THR A 483 6.20 -15.98 -17.56
C THR A 483 5.17 -15.83 -18.67
N GLN A 484 4.30 -16.82 -18.83
CA GLN A 484 3.22 -16.72 -19.80
C GLN A 484 2.21 -15.67 -19.31
N MET A 485 1.91 -14.65 -20.14
CA MET A 485 0.79 -13.75 -19.87
C MET A 485 -0.52 -14.55 -19.79
N ILE A 486 -1.38 -14.21 -18.85
CA ILE A 486 -2.66 -14.87 -18.67
C ILE A 486 -3.69 -14.22 -19.61
N PRO A 487 -4.28 -14.97 -20.55
CA PRO A 487 -5.32 -14.45 -21.42
C PRO A 487 -6.56 -14.01 -20.62
N ILE A 488 -7.16 -12.87 -20.95
CA ILE A 488 -8.31 -12.34 -20.21
C ILE A 488 -9.51 -13.30 -20.19
N TRP A 489 -9.70 -14.11 -21.23
CA TRP A 489 -10.80 -15.09 -21.26
C TRP A 489 -10.63 -16.23 -20.25
N GLU A 490 -9.41 -16.56 -19.85
CA GLU A 490 -9.16 -17.58 -18.80
C GLU A 490 -9.55 -17.07 -17.41
N LEU A 491 -9.74 -15.77 -17.24
CA LEU A 491 -10.16 -15.14 -15.99
C LEU A 491 -11.70 -15.12 -15.81
N ALA A 492 -12.48 -15.45 -16.84
CA ALA A 492 -13.93 -15.61 -16.71
C ALA A 492 -14.28 -16.92 -15.98
N ASP A 493 -15.35 -16.89 -15.19
CA ASP A 493 -15.79 -18.05 -14.40
C ASP A 493 -16.54 -19.11 -15.25
N ASP A 494 -17.32 -18.64 -16.25
CA ASP A 494 -18.16 -19.48 -17.11
C ASP A 494 -17.49 -19.83 -18.44
N ALA A 495 -17.53 -21.13 -18.83
CA ALA A 495 -16.88 -21.62 -20.05
C ALA A 495 -17.47 -21.03 -21.34
N SER A 496 -18.76 -20.68 -21.37
CA SER A 496 -19.35 -20.05 -22.56
C SER A 496 -18.85 -18.61 -22.70
N ARG A 497 -18.72 -17.90 -21.59
CA ARG A 497 -18.12 -16.56 -21.55
C ARG A 497 -16.65 -16.58 -21.94
N GLN A 498 -15.90 -17.55 -21.46
CA GLN A 498 -14.51 -17.78 -21.88
C GLN A 498 -14.42 -17.92 -23.40
N THR A 499 -15.27 -18.76 -23.99
CA THR A 499 -15.30 -19.02 -25.45
C THR A 499 -15.70 -17.76 -26.22
N GLU A 500 -16.67 -16.99 -25.75
CA GLU A 500 -17.09 -15.73 -26.35
C GLU A 500 -15.93 -14.73 -26.42
N ILE A 501 -15.27 -14.47 -25.28
CA ILE A 501 -14.16 -13.52 -25.20
C ILE A 501 -12.97 -14.01 -26.04
N GLN A 502 -12.66 -15.32 -26.03
CA GLN A 502 -11.58 -15.91 -26.79
C GLN A 502 -11.78 -15.75 -28.31
N ASN A 503 -13.00 -16.00 -28.81
CA ASN A 503 -13.33 -15.84 -30.24
C ASN A 503 -13.23 -14.38 -30.66
N ALA A 504 -13.74 -13.47 -29.83
CA ALA A 504 -13.62 -12.03 -30.07
C ALA A 504 -12.14 -11.57 -30.04
N ALA A 505 -11.34 -12.08 -29.09
CA ALA A 505 -9.91 -11.78 -29.01
C ALA A 505 -9.15 -12.24 -30.26
N LYS A 506 -9.48 -13.42 -30.79
CA LYS A 506 -8.93 -13.90 -32.05
C LYS A 506 -9.22 -12.92 -33.19
N THR A 507 -10.49 -12.55 -33.37
CA THR A 507 -10.90 -11.57 -34.38
C THR A 507 -10.22 -10.22 -34.16
N TYR A 508 -10.16 -9.74 -32.92
CA TYR A 508 -9.52 -8.47 -32.57
C TYR A 508 -8.02 -8.45 -32.90
N LEU A 509 -7.30 -9.53 -32.64
CA LEU A 509 -5.87 -9.64 -32.91
C LEU A 509 -5.56 -9.87 -34.40
N GLU A 510 -6.50 -10.45 -35.17
CA GLU A 510 -6.37 -10.70 -36.61
C GLU A 510 -6.76 -9.50 -37.47
N GLN A 511 -7.30 -8.41 -36.89
CA GLN A 511 -7.70 -7.23 -37.67
C GLN A 511 -6.51 -6.61 -38.41
N PRO A 512 -6.70 -6.12 -39.67
CA PRO A 512 -5.65 -5.45 -40.43
C PRO A 512 -5.08 -4.24 -39.68
N ILE A 513 -3.79 -4.04 -39.81
CA ILE A 513 -3.00 -2.99 -39.12
C ILE A 513 -3.57 -1.58 -39.34
N VAL A 514 -4.15 -1.32 -40.52
CA VAL A 514 -4.67 0.01 -40.92
C VAL A 514 -5.80 0.51 -40.02
N SER A 515 -6.51 -0.37 -39.29
CA SER A 515 -7.61 0.01 -38.40
C SER A 515 -7.21 0.26 -36.93
N LYS A 516 -5.95 0.01 -36.58
CA LYS A 516 -5.45 0.11 -35.18
C LYS A 516 -4.49 1.27 -34.95
N VAL A 517 -4.66 2.38 -35.67
CA VAL A 517 -3.89 3.60 -35.38
C VAL A 517 -4.21 4.02 -33.95
N THR A 518 -3.23 3.92 -33.09
CA THR A 518 -3.35 4.36 -31.69
C THR A 518 -3.50 5.87 -31.71
N THR A 519 -4.72 6.35 -31.61
CA THR A 519 -4.96 7.78 -31.44
C THR A 519 -4.45 8.19 -30.06
N HIS A 520 -3.45 9.03 -30.05
CA HIS A 520 -3.01 9.71 -28.86
C HIS A 520 -3.76 11.04 -28.74
N ARG A 521 -4.16 11.39 -27.52
CA ARG A 521 -4.81 12.67 -27.26
C ARG A 521 -3.86 13.59 -26.50
N TYR A 522 -3.83 14.84 -26.92
CA TYR A 522 -3.22 15.90 -26.14
C TYR A 522 -4.30 16.54 -25.28
N LEU A 523 -4.18 16.40 -23.97
CA LEU A 523 -5.05 17.12 -23.05
C LEU A 523 -4.61 18.57 -22.95
N LYS A 524 -5.54 19.48 -23.14
CA LYS A 524 -5.34 20.92 -22.99
C LYS A 524 -6.32 21.48 -21.98
N LEU A 525 -5.82 22.23 -21.03
CA LEU A 525 -6.62 22.93 -20.03
C LEU A 525 -6.50 24.44 -20.25
N THR A 526 -7.63 25.11 -20.21
CA THR A 526 -7.71 26.59 -20.25
C THR A 526 -8.35 27.07 -18.97
N LEU A 527 -7.67 27.90 -18.20
CA LEU A 527 -8.27 28.62 -17.09
C LEU A 527 -9.09 29.77 -17.66
N THR A 528 -10.41 29.69 -17.58
CA THR A 528 -11.33 30.62 -18.23
C THR A 528 -11.79 31.73 -17.30
N LYS A 529 -12.12 31.40 -16.06
CA LYS A 529 -12.68 32.36 -15.11
C LYS A 529 -12.19 32.07 -13.70
N ILE A 530 -12.19 33.10 -12.86
CA ILE A 530 -11.96 33.01 -11.42
C ILE A 530 -13.11 33.71 -10.71
N GLY A 531 -13.67 33.09 -9.68
CA GLY A 531 -14.67 33.64 -8.80
C GLY A 531 -14.15 33.70 -7.36
N TYR A 532 -14.39 34.80 -6.67
CA TYR A 532 -14.09 34.98 -5.26
C TYR A 532 -15.40 35.20 -4.49
N MET A 533 -15.61 34.41 -3.44
CA MET A 533 -16.87 34.35 -2.69
C MET A 533 -16.60 34.74 -1.23
N SER A 534 -16.31 36.03 -0.99
CA SER A 534 -16.14 36.55 0.37
C SER A 534 -17.48 36.87 1.04
N ASP A 535 -17.49 36.86 2.38
CA ASP A 535 -18.63 37.27 3.21
C ASP A 535 -18.71 38.79 3.38
N ASP A 536 -17.76 39.56 2.92
CA ASP A 536 -17.72 41.01 3.05
C ASP A 536 -18.58 41.71 1.98
N ALA A 537 -19.34 42.67 2.42
CA ALA A 537 -20.44 43.26 1.65
C ALA A 537 -19.95 44.23 0.57
N GLY A 538 -19.58 43.71 -0.59
CA GLY A 538 -19.50 44.44 -1.87
C GLY A 538 -18.21 45.23 -2.10
N GLY A 539 -17.34 44.71 -2.90
CA GLY A 539 -16.09 45.32 -3.31
C GLY A 539 -15.47 44.60 -4.50
N THR A 540 -14.19 44.80 -4.71
CA THR A 540 -13.36 44.09 -5.68
C THR A 540 -12.21 43.46 -4.96
N ALA A 541 -12.08 42.12 -5.05
CA ALA A 541 -10.93 41.39 -4.51
C ALA A 541 -9.75 41.49 -5.47
N GLU A 542 -8.60 41.91 -4.95
CA GLU A 542 -7.33 41.97 -5.71
C GLU A 542 -6.59 40.64 -5.52
N LEU A 543 -6.83 39.68 -6.43
CA LEU A 543 -6.19 38.37 -6.40
C LEU A 543 -4.80 38.43 -7.01
N LYS A 544 -3.80 38.06 -6.24
CA LYS A 544 -2.38 38.11 -6.62
C LYS A 544 -1.74 36.73 -6.62
N ASP A 545 -0.61 36.64 -7.31
CA ASP A 545 0.27 35.47 -7.35
C ASP A 545 -0.43 34.17 -7.74
N ILE A 546 -1.43 34.26 -8.62
CA ILE A 546 -2.24 33.12 -9.07
C ILE A 546 -1.37 32.15 -9.85
N LYS A 547 -1.29 30.90 -9.39
CA LYS A 547 -0.48 29.82 -9.95
C LYS A 547 -1.30 28.55 -10.07
N VAL A 548 -1.03 27.77 -11.11
CA VAL A 548 -1.60 26.44 -11.29
C VAL A 548 -0.51 25.46 -11.71
N TRP A 549 -0.48 24.32 -11.06
CA TRP A 549 0.40 23.22 -11.37
C TRP A 549 -0.39 22.00 -11.76
N ALA A 550 0.20 21.17 -12.62
CA ALA A 550 -0.33 19.88 -12.99
C ALA A 550 0.71 18.78 -12.81
N ASN A 551 0.26 17.60 -12.43
CA ASN A 551 1.04 16.39 -12.38
C ASN A 551 0.26 15.28 -13.07
N LEU A 552 0.78 14.78 -14.19
CA LEU A 552 0.20 13.67 -14.94
C LEU A 552 0.83 12.35 -14.47
N ASP A 553 0.01 11.43 -13.97
CA ASP A 553 0.41 10.07 -13.57
C ASP A 553 1.59 10.01 -12.58
N GLY A 554 1.72 11.01 -11.70
CA GLY A 554 2.82 11.05 -10.73
C GLY A 554 4.20 11.37 -11.30
N LYS A 555 4.30 11.76 -12.59
CA LYS A 555 5.59 11.97 -13.29
C LYS A 555 6.32 13.28 -12.94
N GLY A 556 5.87 13.98 -11.95
CA GLY A 556 6.40 15.26 -11.52
C GLY A 556 5.43 16.42 -11.75
N GLU A 557 5.47 17.38 -10.85
CA GLU A 557 4.64 18.58 -10.92
C GLU A 557 5.33 19.66 -11.77
N TYR A 558 4.60 20.27 -12.67
CA TYR A 558 5.08 21.43 -13.45
C TYR A 558 4.05 22.54 -13.41
N GLN A 559 4.56 23.77 -13.39
CA GLN A 559 3.72 24.96 -13.36
C GLN A 559 3.11 25.22 -14.74
N MET A 560 1.77 25.15 -14.82
CA MET A 560 1.03 25.41 -16.06
C MET A 560 0.84 26.90 -16.31
N VAL A 561 0.49 27.64 -15.27
CA VAL A 561 0.16 29.07 -15.35
C VAL A 561 1.25 29.88 -14.69
N THR A 562 1.89 30.76 -15.46
CA THR A 562 2.82 31.76 -14.90
C THR A 562 2.08 32.70 -13.96
N PRO A 563 2.67 33.13 -12.84
CA PRO A 563 2.01 33.99 -11.87
C PRO A 563 1.40 35.24 -12.51
N PHE A 564 0.17 35.54 -12.16
CA PHE A 564 -0.53 36.76 -12.61
C PHE A 564 -1.45 37.29 -11.52
N ASN A 565 -1.93 38.50 -11.69
CA ASN A 565 -2.87 39.16 -10.79
C ASN A 565 -4.13 39.52 -11.57
N ILE A 566 -5.26 39.58 -10.88
CA ILE A 566 -6.55 39.97 -11.44
C ILE A 566 -7.45 40.56 -10.34
N ASP A 567 -8.19 41.61 -10.68
CA ASP A 567 -9.27 42.12 -9.85
C ASP A 567 -10.57 41.40 -10.23
N VAL A 568 -11.26 40.85 -9.26
CA VAL A 568 -12.55 40.16 -9.44
C VAL A 568 -13.57 40.72 -8.46
N ASP A 569 -14.85 40.65 -8.81
CA ASP A 569 -15.95 40.98 -7.89
C ASP A 569 -15.94 39.96 -6.71
N ASP A 570 -15.87 40.46 -5.48
CA ASP A 570 -15.80 39.66 -4.26
C ASP A 570 -17.11 38.95 -3.87
N ASN A 571 -18.17 39.19 -4.61
CA ASN A 571 -19.49 38.58 -4.42
C ASN A 571 -19.86 37.56 -5.50
N ALA A 572 -18.90 36.81 -6.04
CA ALA A 572 -19.20 35.74 -6.96
C ALA A 572 -19.99 34.63 -6.25
N SER A 573 -21.05 34.13 -6.88
CA SER A 573 -21.75 32.94 -6.40
C SER A 573 -21.05 31.68 -6.92
N ALA A 574 -21.18 30.57 -6.18
CA ALA A 574 -20.60 29.28 -6.59
C ALA A 574 -21.10 28.85 -7.99
N TYR A 575 -20.22 28.21 -8.77
CA TYR A 575 -20.58 27.64 -10.07
C TYR A 575 -21.80 26.70 -9.96
N PRO A 576 -22.77 26.73 -10.88
CA PRO A 576 -22.76 27.35 -12.21
C PRO A 576 -23.37 28.76 -12.32
N SER A 577 -23.16 29.65 -11.42
CA SER A 577 -23.66 31.02 -11.51
C SER A 577 -22.99 31.87 -12.61
N THR A 578 -23.72 32.75 -13.26
CA THR A 578 -23.27 33.48 -14.46
C THR A 578 -22.88 34.95 -14.21
N GLY A 579 -22.85 35.43 -12.95
CA GLY A 579 -22.93 36.88 -12.79
C GLY A 579 -21.63 37.63 -12.49
N LYS A 580 -20.71 37.05 -11.72
CA LYS A 580 -19.65 37.82 -11.03
C LYS A 580 -18.25 37.25 -11.11
N TRP A 581 -18.00 36.41 -12.09
CA TRP A 581 -16.72 35.78 -12.31
C TRP A 581 -15.81 36.62 -13.21
N GLY A 582 -14.57 36.87 -12.78
CA GLY A 582 -13.56 37.53 -13.60
C GLY A 582 -13.11 36.63 -14.76
N THR A 583 -13.13 37.13 -15.99
CA THR A 583 -12.66 36.40 -17.17
C THR A 583 -11.12 36.46 -17.25
N VAL A 584 -10.47 35.32 -17.38
CA VAL A 584 -9.00 35.20 -17.36
C VAL A 584 -8.44 34.74 -18.70
N ASN A 585 -8.98 33.67 -19.28
CA ASN A 585 -8.57 33.05 -20.55
C ASN A 585 -7.05 32.78 -20.65
N LYS A 586 -6.48 32.07 -19.68
CA LYS A 586 -5.09 31.61 -19.69
C LYS A 586 -4.99 30.19 -20.22
N GLY A 587 -4.19 30.00 -21.25
CA GLY A 587 -4.02 28.74 -21.96
C GLY A 587 -4.37 28.84 -23.44
N PRO A 588 -4.58 27.73 -24.15
CA PRO A 588 -4.59 26.36 -23.63
C PRO A 588 -3.19 25.85 -23.23
N PHE A 589 -3.10 25.19 -22.08
CA PHE A 589 -1.89 24.56 -21.59
C PHE A 589 -1.94 23.07 -21.87
N THR A 590 -0.90 22.50 -22.50
CA THR A 590 -0.80 21.05 -22.68
C THR A 590 -0.40 20.39 -21.37
N VAL A 591 -1.20 19.42 -20.93
CA VAL A 591 -0.93 18.65 -19.72
C VAL A 591 0.03 17.52 -20.04
N GLY A 592 1.26 17.64 -19.55
CA GLY A 592 2.33 16.68 -19.82
C GLY A 592 3.03 16.92 -21.16
N SER A 593 4.26 16.42 -21.26
CA SER A 593 5.07 16.51 -22.50
C SER A 593 4.82 15.36 -23.47
N THR A 594 3.93 14.41 -23.14
CA THR A 594 3.71 13.17 -23.89
C THR A 594 2.23 13.00 -24.22
N ASN A 595 1.97 12.34 -25.34
CA ASN A 595 0.65 11.90 -25.75
C ASN A 595 -0.03 11.06 -24.64
N ILE A 596 -1.25 11.40 -24.28
CA ILE A 596 -2.08 10.61 -23.38
C ILE A 596 -2.66 9.44 -24.19
N SER A 597 -2.29 8.22 -23.82
CA SER A 597 -2.84 7.02 -24.45
C SER A 597 -4.32 6.87 -24.16
N MET A 598 -5.13 6.71 -25.20
CA MET A 598 -6.58 6.50 -25.05
C MET A 598 -6.95 5.17 -24.36
N TYR A 599 -5.99 4.28 -24.18
CA TYR A 599 -6.21 2.91 -23.72
C TYR A 599 -5.75 2.66 -22.29
N LYS A 600 -5.32 3.70 -21.61
CA LYS A 600 -4.78 3.63 -20.24
C LYS A 600 -5.51 4.66 -19.38
N SER A 601 -5.84 4.29 -18.14
CA SER A 601 -6.28 5.28 -17.16
C SER A 601 -5.16 6.27 -16.89
N HIS A 602 -5.52 7.54 -16.86
CA HIS A 602 -4.61 8.62 -16.52
C HIS A 602 -5.19 9.45 -15.39
N VAL A 603 -4.32 9.90 -14.50
CA VAL A 603 -4.68 10.78 -13.41
C VAL A 603 -3.91 12.08 -13.55
N VAL A 604 -4.64 13.20 -13.65
CA VAL A 604 -4.06 14.54 -13.58
C VAL A 604 -4.39 15.14 -12.24
N ASN A 605 -3.39 15.34 -11.39
CA ASN A 605 -3.53 16.10 -10.16
C ASN A 605 -3.26 17.57 -10.47
N LEU A 606 -4.27 18.43 -10.30
CA LEU A 606 -4.14 19.88 -10.37
C LEU A 606 -3.98 20.44 -8.97
N ARG A 607 -3.03 21.35 -8.81
CA ARG A 607 -2.87 22.16 -7.62
C ARG A 607 -2.91 23.63 -8.03
N ALA A 608 -3.69 24.41 -7.33
CA ALA A 608 -3.77 25.85 -7.57
C ALA A 608 -3.51 26.62 -6.29
N TYR A 609 -2.98 27.82 -6.44
CA TYR A 609 -2.72 28.77 -5.38
C TYR A 609 -3.15 30.16 -5.85
N LEU A 610 -3.72 30.91 -4.94
CA LEU A 610 -3.98 32.35 -5.10
C LEU A 610 -3.85 33.03 -3.74
N LYS A 611 -3.52 34.29 -3.77
CA LYS A 611 -3.47 35.17 -2.60
C LYS A 611 -4.44 36.32 -2.82
N GLU A 612 -5.26 36.60 -1.83
CA GLU A 612 -6.04 37.80 -1.76
C GLU A 612 -5.19 38.84 -1.01
N ASP A 613 -5.09 40.06 -1.58
CA ASP A 613 -4.26 41.14 -1.02
C ASP A 613 -5.15 42.29 -0.56
N ASP A 614 -5.77 42.12 0.60
CA ASP A 614 -6.40 43.23 1.30
C ASP A 614 -5.43 43.88 2.31
N THR A 615 -5.78 45.09 2.75
CA THR A 615 -4.92 45.87 3.64
C THR A 615 -4.95 45.40 5.09
N THR A 616 -5.82 44.46 5.45
CA THR A 616 -6.09 44.06 6.84
C THR A 616 -5.67 42.65 7.18
N SER A 617 -5.77 41.68 6.26
CA SER A 617 -5.23 40.32 6.42
C SER A 617 -5.12 39.62 5.05
N PRO A 618 -3.92 39.49 4.49
CA PRO A 618 -3.75 38.77 3.23
C PRO A 618 -4.04 37.27 3.45
N ASP A 619 -5.09 36.79 2.80
CA ASP A 619 -5.47 35.37 2.86
C ASP A 619 -4.83 34.59 1.70
N GLU A 620 -4.24 33.45 2.05
CA GLU A 620 -3.67 32.50 1.09
C GLU A 620 -4.58 31.29 0.91
N TYR A 621 -4.92 30.99 -0.33
CA TYR A 621 -5.79 29.86 -0.67
C TYR A 621 -5.05 28.85 -1.52
N ALA A 622 -5.15 27.57 -1.13
CA ALA A 622 -4.67 26.43 -1.92
C ALA A 622 -5.81 25.46 -2.21
N GLY A 623 -5.86 24.97 -3.42
CA GLY A 623 -6.87 24.00 -3.86
C GLY A 623 -6.22 22.88 -4.66
N ASN A 624 -6.77 21.67 -4.51
CA ASN A 624 -6.37 20.49 -5.26
C ASN A 624 -7.58 19.84 -5.93
N LEU A 625 -7.37 19.28 -7.12
CA LEU A 625 -8.38 18.58 -7.89
C LEU A 625 -7.76 17.45 -8.67
N GLN A 626 -8.51 16.37 -8.84
CA GLN A 626 -8.08 15.22 -9.62
C GLN A 626 -9.01 15.04 -10.83
N LEU A 627 -8.39 14.98 -12.03
CA LEU A 627 -9.07 14.54 -13.25
C LEU A 627 -8.63 13.09 -13.52
N ILE A 628 -9.60 12.23 -13.79
CA ILE A 628 -9.38 10.82 -14.10
C ILE A 628 -9.88 10.55 -15.52
N TYR A 629 -9.00 10.02 -16.37
CA TYR A 629 -9.37 9.53 -17.69
C TYR A 629 -9.74 8.05 -17.60
N GLU A 630 -10.90 7.71 -18.13
CA GLU A 630 -11.41 6.34 -18.19
C GLU A 630 -11.36 5.83 -19.63
N PRO A 631 -10.46 4.87 -19.93
CA PRO A 631 -10.27 4.37 -21.28
C PRO A 631 -11.52 3.67 -21.85
N GLY A 632 -12.34 3.02 -21.01
CA GLY A 632 -13.57 2.35 -21.44
C GLY A 632 -14.64 3.30 -21.99
N THR A 633 -14.67 4.54 -21.53
CA THR A 633 -15.61 5.58 -21.98
C THR A 633 -14.96 6.60 -22.91
N GLY A 634 -13.61 6.67 -22.93
CA GLY A 634 -12.86 7.70 -23.64
C GLY A 634 -13.05 9.10 -23.07
N LYS A 635 -13.52 9.23 -21.83
CA LYS A 635 -13.90 10.51 -21.20
C LYS A 635 -13.08 10.79 -19.95
N TRP A 636 -13.01 12.05 -19.59
CA TRP A 636 -12.46 12.51 -18.33
C TRP A 636 -13.57 12.68 -17.30
N SER A 637 -13.26 12.40 -16.05
CA SER A 637 -14.15 12.68 -14.92
C SER A 637 -13.44 13.55 -13.88
N VAL A 638 -14.24 14.40 -13.21
CA VAL A 638 -13.83 15.28 -12.12
C VAL A 638 -14.81 15.06 -10.97
N ASN A 639 -14.33 14.62 -9.81
CA ASN A 639 -15.19 14.30 -8.66
C ASN A 639 -16.37 13.35 -9.03
N GLY A 640 -16.12 12.38 -9.92
CA GLY A 640 -17.13 11.44 -10.40
C GLY A 640 -18.07 11.96 -11.50
N ASN A 641 -17.98 13.23 -11.89
CA ASN A 641 -18.76 13.81 -12.98
C ASN A 641 -17.95 13.75 -14.28
N VAL A 642 -18.57 13.25 -15.35
CA VAL A 642 -17.97 13.19 -16.69
C VAL A 642 -17.86 14.59 -17.27
N VAL A 643 -16.69 14.91 -17.84
CA VAL A 643 -16.41 16.15 -18.56
C VAL A 643 -16.13 15.82 -20.02
N ASP A 644 -16.96 16.29 -20.92
CA ASP A 644 -16.80 16.11 -22.38
C ASP A 644 -15.73 17.05 -22.95
N ASN A 645 -15.32 16.79 -24.21
CA ASN A 645 -14.40 17.69 -24.93
C ASN A 645 -15.02 19.07 -25.10
N GLY A 646 -14.35 20.10 -24.63
CA GLY A 646 -14.91 21.47 -24.55
C GLY A 646 -15.74 21.72 -23.29
N GLY A 647 -15.88 20.72 -22.40
CA GLY A 647 -16.60 20.83 -21.14
C GLY A 647 -15.84 21.60 -20.06
N GLU A 648 -16.59 22.09 -19.11
CA GLU A 648 -16.07 22.90 -18.00
C GLU A 648 -16.06 22.13 -16.70
N PHE A 649 -15.09 22.44 -15.82
CA PHE A 649 -15.02 21.94 -14.46
C PHE A 649 -14.44 23.00 -13.51
N VAL A 650 -14.71 22.83 -12.22
CA VAL A 650 -14.32 23.80 -11.18
C VAL A 650 -13.33 23.18 -10.19
N LEU A 651 -12.28 23.94 -9.87
CA LEU A 651 -11.40 23.72 -8.74
C LEU A 651 -11.79 24.71 -7.64
N SER A 652 -12.17 24.19 -6.47
CA SER A 652 -12.56 24.99 -5.30
C SER A 652 -11.46 25.05 -4.26
N PHE A 653 -11.41 26.15 -3.52
CA PHE A 653 -10.43 26.41 -2.47
C PHE A 653 -11.09 26.37 -1.08
N GLY A 654 -10.37 25.81 -0.10
CA GLY A 654 -10.82 25.79 1.29
C GLY A 654 -11.91 24.75 1.62
N SER A 655 -12.35 24.74 2.87
CA SER A 655 -13.42 23.85 3.38
C SER A 655 -14.85 24.32 3.04
N GLY A 656 -14.99 25.53 2.50
CA GLY A 656 -16.17 26.11 1.84
C GLY A 656 -15.71 26.85 0.61
N PRO A 657 -16.58 27.11 -0.39
CA PRO A 657 -16.16 27.74 -1.62
C PRO A 657 -15.85 29.23 -1.41
N SER A 658 -14.67 29.53 -0.82
CA SER A 658 -14.19 30.90 -0.68
C SER A 658 -13.67 31.48 -1.99
N ALA A 659 -13.10 30.63 -2.85
CA ALA A 659 -12.70 30.94 -4.21
C ALA A 659 -12.85 29.72 -5.12
N GLN A 660 -13.05 29.96 -6.41
CA GLN A 660 -13.15 28.90 -7.43
C GLN A 660 -12.45 29.31 -8.71
N MET A 661 -11.83 28.34 -9.39
CA MET A 661 -11.27 28.47 -10.72
C MET A 661 -12.06 27.61 -11.71
N LEU A 662 -12.54 28.19 -12.78
CA LEU A 662 -13.23 27.50 -13.86
C LEU A 662 -12.26 27.18 -14.98
N PHE A 663 -12.17 25.91 -15.32
CA PHE A 663 -11.34 25.40 -16.41
C PHE A 663 -12.21 24.83 -17.52
N THR A 664 -11.78 25.03 -18.76
CA THR A 664 -12.29 24.28 -19.91
C THR A 664 -11.29 23.18 -20.26
N LEU A 665 -11.79 21.97 -20.44
CA LEU A 665 -11.03 20.80 -20.83
C LEU A 665 -11.21 20.56 -22.33
N ASN A 666 -10.11 20.50 -23.07
CA ASN A 666 -10.11 20.15 -24.49
C ASN A 666 -9.08 19.05 -24.75
N TRP A 667 -9.31 18.22 -25.73
CA TRP A 667 -8.31 17.31 -26.27
C TRP A 667 -8.33 17.33 -27.80
N THR A 668 -7.13 17.14 -28.35
CA THR A 668 -6.95 16.95 -29.79
C THR A 668 -6.42 15.55 -30.03
N GLU A 669 -6.94 14.89 -31.06
CA GLU A 669 -6.47 13.57 -31.51
C GLU A 669 -5.37 13.77 -32.55
N ASN A 670 -4.32 12.93 -32.49
CA ASN A 670 -3.27 12.82 -33.50
C ASN A 670 -3.32 11.45 -34.15
#